data_574a1ad2ce760735b9a79f2a23103d2f
#
_entry.id   574a1ad2ce760735b9a79f2a23103d2f
#
_cell.length_a   1.000
_cell.length_b   1.000
_cell.length_c   1.000
_cell.angle_alpha   90.00
_cell.angle_beta   90.00
_cell.angle_gamma   90.00
#
_symmetry.space_group_name_H-M   'P 1'
#
loop_
_entity.id
_entity.type
_entity.pdbx_description
1 polymer ?
#
loop_
_entity_poly.entity_id
_entity_poly.type
_entity_poly.pdbx_seq_one_letter_code
_entity_poly.pdbx_strand_id
1 'polypeptide(L)'
;MEFENNLLESIKTGLINKNIQSEISLQPKIITNNYAKKEKVLSTLDFLLQECDEFFFNVAFVTKSGVISLFNTLEKIEQLGIKGKILVSKYQNFSDPSALRILLGFSNIEVRLIDENNFHAKGYLFKLKNSYELIVGSSNLTQDALSKNTEYNLKLSLSNNSKLVEEALSIFERYFLKGVNISEEFLNEYQILFNKYKNLEIELNLKNKNLFEKLSPNAMQEKALKNLRFLRDLKIDKALLISATATGKTYLSAFDVKQSNAKRVLFVVHRWNIAKKAMDSFRRIFQNERTYGLFESSSKEIKDDFIFTTNLTLSNTENLKRFDPKFFDYIIIDETHRAGSATYQKIINYFSPKFLLGMTATPERTDDYDIFKLFEHNIAYEIRLQKAMEEELIVPFHYFGITDISVNGSLLDENADFQNLTGEERVEKIIAKSMKYGCDDNNIRALVFCSRKEEAIELSNKFNSRGFKSIALTGKHTELEREEAIQRLESNNLDEKLDYIFTVDIFNEGIDIPKINQIIMLRPTQSNIIFIQQLGRGLRKFENKEYLTVIDFIGNYQNNFLIPVALFGDTSYSKDNLRKLVVSGNSEIPGASTINFDEISKQKIFDSISSANLQTKRNLINDYKLLKNRLGRIPMMIDFLENNSRDPIQFVNYSNSYLDFVSSVENDLDKILDSTNLKLLQIFSRDINNGCSFLEVFVLKVISEEKIISIEKLEKRIFEKYQIKFDNNSIEFILNILNLNYFIDRKDKKRTPLRSIYNFEIVNFENNNLRIGSSLKNALQEKVFFNYFHDSIAYSLSAFENKIKNTDFVDGFLRYEKYTRRDIHKILNWPIEPIHQNVGGYGVSDDKENCPIYVTYKKSEDIAYTSKYEDKFLNKKTLEWFSKQKRTLQSNDVQEIINSKDNNMRLPLFVKKDDDEGKEFYYLGDLEVDKNCLVETFITDKKNKKSEKIVKMKMYLDKPLEENLYKYLIN
;
A
#
# COMPACT_ATOMS: atom_id res chain seq x y z
N MET A 1 -26.46 -27.93 -14.01
CA MET A 1 -26.21 -27.85 -15.47
C MET A 1 -25.35 -26.63 -15.83
N GLU A 2 -25.73 -25.38 -15.52
CA GLU A 2 -24.91 -24.18 -15.88
C GLU A 2 -23.54 -24.19 -15.18
N PHE A 3 -23.50 -24.42 -13.86
CA PHE A 3 -22.25 -24.51 -13.13
C PHE A 3 -21.34 -25.64 -13.64
N GLU A 4 -21.88 -26.79 -13.94
CA GLU A 4 -21.11 -27.95 -14.43
C GLU A 4 -20.54 -27.70 -15.83
N ASN A 5 -21.29 -27.01 -16.69
CA ASN A 5 -20.79 -26.58 -18.00
C ASN A 5 -19.65 -25.56 -17.88
N ASN A 6 -19.79 -24.56 -17.02
CA ASN A 6 -18.75 -23.57 -16.76
C ASN A 6 -17.51 -24.24 -16.15
N LEU A 7 -17.68 -25.17 -15.24
CA LEU A 7 -16.61 -25.97 -14.67
C LEU A 7 -15.89 -26.82 -15.72
N LEU A 8 -16.65 -27.47 -16.62
CA LEU A 8 -16.06 -28.29 -17.70
C LEU A 8 -15.19 -27.43 -18.64
N GLU A 9 -15.66 -26.26 -19.05
CA GLU A 9 -14.88 -25.34 -19.88
C GLU A 9 -13.65 -24.83 -19.13
N SER A 10 -13.78 -24.55 -17.84
CA SER A 10 -12.67 -24.09 -17.00
C SER A 10 -11.60 -25.18 -16.79
N ILE A 11 -12.00 -26.44 -16.67
CA ILE A 11 -11.09 -27.58 -16.66
C ILE A 11 -10.36 -27.72 -18.01
N LYS A 12 -11.07 -27.55 -19.13
CA LYS A 12 -10.44 -27.56 -20.46
C LYS A 12 -9.41 -26.42 -20.60
N THR A 13 -9.73 -25.21 -20.13
CA THR A 13 -8.79 -24.09 -20.15
C THR A 13 -7.56 -24.37 -19.31
N GLY A 14 -7.75 -24.84 -18.08
CA GLY A 14 -6.64 -25.04 -17.14
C GLY A 14 -5.76 -26.24 -17.46
N LEU A 15 -6.31 -27.30 -18.04
CA LEU A 15 -5.62 -28.59 -18.22
C LEU A 15 -5.34 -28.96 -19.67
N ILE A 16 -6.04 -28.38 -20.66
CA ILE A 16 -5.94 -28.82 -22.05
C ILE A 16 -5.45 -27.69 -22.96
N ASN A 17 -6.15 -26.55 -22.99
CA ASN A 17 -5.84 -25.45 -23.90
C ASN A 17 -6.19 -24.08 -23.31
N LYS A 18 -5.17 -23.30 -22.98
CA LYS A 18 -5.29 -21.97 -22.38
C LYS A 18 -6.07 -20.95 -23.21
N ASN A 19 -6.28 -21.18 -24.49
CA ASN A 19 -7.00 -20.26 -25.39
C ASN A 19 -8.52 -20.46 -25.34
N ILE A 20 -9.03 -21.48 -24.64
CA ILE A 20 -10.47 -21.67 -24.41
C ILE A 20 -10.90 -20.62 -23.37
N GLN A 21 -11.91 -19.84 -23.72
CA GLN A 21 -12.49 -18.87 -22.77
C GLN A 21 -13.37 -19.60 -21.76
N SER A 22 -13.09 -19.38 -20.49
CA SER A 22 -13.86 -19.98 -19.40
C SER A 22 -13.80 -19.13 -18.14
N GLU A 23 -14.55 -19.49 -17.13
CA GLU A 23 -14.62 -18.79 -15.86
C GLU A 23 -13.31 -18.97 -15.07
N ILE A 24 -12.56 -17.86 -14.89
CA ILE A 24 -11.22 -17.85 -14.25
C ILE A 24 -11.27 -18.38 -12.82
N SER A 25 -12.35 -18.11 -12.07
CA SER A 25 -12.52 -18.54 -10.68
C SER A 25 -12.56 -20.07 -10.54
N LEU A 26 -13.06 -20.76 -11.55
CA LEU A 26 -13.22 -22.21 -11.58
C LEU A 26 -12.04 -22.94 -12.25
N GLN A 27 -11.10 -22.21 -12.87
CA GLN A 27 -9.96 -22.82 -13.51
C GLN A 27 -9.02 -23.50 -12.49
N PRO A 28 -8.51 -24.69 -12.77
CA PRO A 28 -7.36 -25.24 -12.06
C PRO A 28 -6.21 -24.26 -12.06
N LYS A 29 -5.68 -23.95 -10.86
CA LYS A 29 -4.67 -22.91 -10.69
C LYS A 29 -3.57 -23.37 -9.74
N ILE A 30 -2.31 -23.04 -10.06
CA ILE A 30 -1.21 -23.13 -9.11
C ILE A 30 -1.23 -21.88 -8.24
N ILE A 31 -1.25 -22.07 -6.92
CA ILE A 31 -1.17 -21.00 -5.92
C ILE A 31 0.22 -21.03 -5.32
N THR A 32 0.87 -19.89 -5.32
CA THR A 32 2.20 -19.68 -4.75
C THR A 32 2.27 -18.31 -4.08
N ASN A 33 3.33 -18.07 -3.31
CA ASN A 33 3.62 -16.74 -2.78
C ASN A 33 4.47 -15.97 -3.78
N ASN A 34 3.91 -14.95 -4.41
CA ASN A 34 4.60 -14.09 -5.37
C ASN A 34 4.18 -12.62 -5.18
N TYR A 35 5.02 -11.87 -4.48
CA TYR A 35 4.71 -10.47 -4.18
C TYR A 35 4.57 -9.60 -5.43
N ALA A 36 5.39 -9.80 -6.45
CA ALA A 36 5.30 -9.02 -7.70
C ALA A 36 3.96 -9.19 -8.42
N LYS A 37 3.31 -10.36 -8.26
CA LYS A 37 1.96 -10.64 -8.77
C LYS A 37 0.87 -10.42 -7.73
N LYS A 38 1.21 -9.96 -6.53
CA LYS A 38 0.30 -9.80 -5.38
C LYS A 38 -0.45 -11.10 -5.01
N GLU A 39 0.19 -12.24 -5.21
CA GLU A 39 -0.34 -13.56 -4.92
C GLU A 39 0.24 -14.09 -3.60
N LYS A 40 -0.63 -14.53 -2.70
CA LYS A 40 -0.28 -15.22 -1.46
C LYS A 40 -1.23 -16.39 -1.21
N VAL A 41 -0.71 -17.50 -0.67
CA VAL A 41 -1.54 -18.61 -0.18
C VAL A 41 -2.50 -18.11 0.89
N LEU A 42 -2.02 -17.26 1.81
CA LEU A 42 -2.82 -16.62 2.85
C LEU A 42 -4.07 -15.94 2.29
N SER A 43 -3.93 -15.11 1.26
CA SER A 43 -5.07 -14.37 0.69
C SER A 43 -6.11 -15.30 0.07
N THR A 44 -5.68 -16.43 -0.49
CA THR A 44 -6.59 -17.44 -1.05
C THR A 44 -7.35 -18.17 0.05
N LEU A 45 -6.67 -18.58 1.13
CA LEU A 45 -7.34 -19.22 2.28
C LEU A 45 -8.30 -18.26 2.97
N ASP A 46 -7.86 -17.02 3.20
CA ASP A 46 -8.67 -15.95 3.80
C ASP A 46 -9.98 -15.73 3.02
N PHE A 47 -9.88 -15.67 1.69
CA PHE A 47 -11.04 -15.55 0.82
C PHE A 47 -11.98 -16.77 0.91
N LEU A 48 -11.46 -17.98 0.76
CA LEU A 48 -12.28 -19.20 0.73
C LEU A 48 -12.95 -19.49 2.07
N LEU A 49 -12.29 -19.18 3.19
CA LEU A 49 -12.89 -19.29 4.53
C LEU A 49 -14.12 -18.37 4.68
N GLN A 50 -14.10 -17.19 4.10
CA GLN A 50 -15.23 -16.24 4.19
C GLN A 50 -16.41 -16.60 3.28
N GLU A 51 -16.17 -17.39 2.22
CA GLU A 51 -17.18 -17.76 1.23
C GLU A 51 -17.77 -19.17 1.43
N CYS A 52 -17.13 -20.01 2.25
CA CYS A 52 -17.57 -21.40 2.44
C CYS A 52 -18.71 -21.55 3.45
N ASP A 53 -19.45 -22.64 3.31
CA ASP A 53 -20.45 -23.08 4.29
C ASP A 53 -19.81 -24.01 5.38
N GLU A 54 -18.71 -24.71 5.01
CA GLU A 54 -17.97 -25.61 5.87
C GLU A 54 -16.55 -25.83 5.34
N PHE A 55 -15.57 -26.10 6.21
CA PHE A 55 -14.20 -26.38 5.78
C PHE A 55 -13.52 -27.52 6.53
N PHE A 56 -12.55 -28.17 5.87
CA PHE A 56 -11.81 -29.32 6.36
C PHE A 56 -10.33 -29.15 6.05
N PHE A 57 -9.50 -29.05 7.08
CA PHE A 57 -8.06 -28.84 6.93
C PHE A 57 -7.27 -30.03 7.46
N ASN A 58 -6.37 -30.54 6.63
CA ASN A 58 -5.31 -31.46 7.03
C ASN A 58 -3.99 -30.71 6.99
N VAL A 59 -3.28 -30.58 8.10
CA VAL A 59 -1.99 -29.91 8.16
C VAL A 59 -0.98 -30.72 8.96
N ALA A 60 0.25 -30.81 8.46
CA ALA A 60 1.29 -31.56 9.15
C ALA A 60 1.70 -30.84 10.43
N PHE A 61 1.75 -29.51 10.42
CA PHE A 61 1.99 -28.71 11.61
C PHE A 61 1.42 -27.30 11.49
N VAL A 62 1.24 -26.69 12.64
CA VAL A 62 0.67 -25.37 12.82
C VAL A 62 1.56 -24.53 13.72
N THR A 63 1.76 -23.24 13.38
CA THR A 63 2.47 -22.27 14.22
C THR A 63 1.52 -21.20 14.72
N LYS A 64 1.85 -20.59 15.87
CA LYS A 64 1.08 -19.48 16.42
C LYS A 64 0.96 -18.33 15.42
N SER A 65 2.07 -17.94 14.77
CA SER A 65 2.11 -16.89 13.74
C SER A 65 1.24 -17.23 12.52
N GLY A 66 1.17 -18.50 12.10
CA GLY A 66 0.29 -18.96 11.03
C GLY A 66 -1.20 -18.79 11.36
N VAL A 67 -1.62 -19.18 12.58
CA VAL A 67 -3.01 -19.01 13.05
C VAL A 67 -3.35 -17.51 13.21
N ILE A 68 -2.46 -16.73 13.81
CA ILE A 68 -2.66 -15.29 14.00
C ILE A 68 -2.82 -14.56 12.65
N SER A 69 -2.17 -15.02 11.60
CA SER A 69 -2.34 -14.45 10.26
C SER A 69 -3.79 -14.55 9.73
N LEU A 70 -4.55 -15.55 10.16
CA LEU A 70 -5.95 -15.79 9.79
C LEU A 70 -6.94 -15.42 10.91
N PHE A 71 -6.45 -14.89 12.02
CA PHE A 71 -7.24 -14.75 13.25
C PHE A 71 -8.57 -13.99 13.04
N ASN A 72 -8.55 -12.84 12.37
CA ASN A 72 -9.77 -12.06 12.12
C ASN A 72 -10.77 -12.81 11.22
N THR A 73 -10.26 -13.57 10.26
CA THR A 73 -11.11 -14.41 9.40
C THR A 73 -11.75 -15.54 10.21
N LEU A 74 -10.98 -16.19 11.07
CA LEU A 74 -11.51 -17.22 11.98
C LEU A 74 -12.55 -16.63 12.93
N GLU A 75 -12.34 -15.43 13.47
CA GLU A 75 -13.32 -14.73 14.30
C GLU A 75 -14.61 -14.40 13.51
N LYS A 76 -14.48 -13.95 12.27
CA LYS A 76 -15.62 -13.65 11.39
C LYS A 76 -16.45 -14.88 11.06
N ILE A 77 -15.80 -15.99 10.70
CA ILE A 77 -16.52 -17.25 10.40
C ILE A 77 -17.15 -17.87 11.64
N GLU A 78 -16.60 -17.65 12.85
CA GLU A 78 -17.25 -18.01 14.10
C GLU A 78 -18.57 -17.24 14.29
N GLN A 79 -18.55 -15.93 14.09
CA GLN A 79 -19.75 -15.08 14.15
C GLN A 79 -20.82 -15.49 13.13
N LEU A 80 -20.40 -15.98 11.96
CA LEU A 80 -21.29 -16.48 10.90
C LEU A 80 -21.76 -17.93 11.15
N GLY A 81 -21.22 -18.62 12.15
CA GLY A 81 -21.55 -20.01 12.47
C GLY A 81 -21.03 -21.03 11.44
N ILE A 82 -20.05 -20.67 10.62
CA ILE A 82 -19.42 -21.56 9.63
C ILE A 82 -18.61 -22.62 10.36
N LYS A 83 -18.91 -23.88 10.14
CA LYS A 83 -18.28 -24.99 10.84
C LYS A 83 -16.95 -25.39 10.18
N GLY A 84 -15.96 -25.74 11.01
CA GLY A 84 -14.67 -26.21 10.54
C GLY A 84 -14.16 -27.43 11.29
N LYS A 85 -13.45 -28.30 10.58
CA LYS A 85 -12.70 -29.42 11.16
C LYS A 85 -11.24 -29.30 10.77
N ILE A 86 -10.34 -29.30 11.76
CA ILE A 86 -8.89 -29.20 11.54
C ILE A 86 -8.20 -30.43 12.14
N LEU A 87 -7.49 -31.16 11.31
CA LEU A 87 -6.64 -32.27 11.73
C LEU A 87 -5.18 -31.82 11.67
N VAL A 88 -4.52 -31.84 12.82
CA VAL A 88 -3.11 -31.42 12.98
C VAL A 88 -2.28 -32.65 13.36
N SER A 89 -1.08 -32.76 12.80
CA SER A 89 -0.14 -33.81 13.21
C SER A 89 0.74 -33.39 14.39
N LYS A 90 1.06 -34.37 15.25
CA LYS A 90 2.12 -34.22 16.26
C LYS A 90 3.52 -34.44 15.69
N TYR A 91 3.66 -34.55 14.36
CA TYR A 91 4.91 -34.89 13.67
C TYR A 91 6.09 -34.09 14.22
N GLN A 92 7.10 -34.78 14.72
CA GLN A 92 8.35 -34.23 15.26
C GLN A 92 8.17 -33.11 16.29
N ASN A 93 7.02 -32.96 16.91
CA ASN A 93 6.68 -31.87 17.85
C ASN A 93 6.81 -30.45 17.26
N PHE A 94 6.60 -30.24 15.95
CA PHE A 94 6.65 -28.93 15.31
C PHE A 94 5.35 -28.12 15.45
N SER A 95 4.23 -28.76 15.82
CA SER A 95 3.00 -28.02 16.05
C SER A 95 3.07 -27.24 17.36
N ASP A 96 2.82 -25.92 17.31
CA ASP A 96 2.89 -25.04 18.48
C ASP A 96 1.66 -25.23 19.38
N PRO A 97 1.82 -25.62 20.66
CA PRO A 97 0.70 -25.75 21.61
C PRO A 97 -0.11 -24.46 21.76
N SER A 98 0.52 -23.29 21.64
CA SER A 98 -0.18 -22.00 21.67
C SER A 98 -1.10 -21.81 20.47
N ALA A 99 -0.69 -22.27 19.29
CA ALA A 99 -1.54 -22.28 18.10
C ALA A 99 -2.77 -23.17 18.28
N LEU A 100 -2.57 -24.36 18.88
CA LEU A 100 -3.67 -25.28 19.17
C LEU A 100 -4.66 -24.66 20.16
N ARG A 101 -4.18 -23.98 21.22
CA ARG A 101 -5.05 -23.26 22.16
C ARG A 101 -5.89 -22.18 21.48
N ILE A 102 -5.29 -21.41 20.58
CA ILE A 102 -6.02 -20.38 19.83
C ILE A 102 -7.11 -21.02 18.97
N LEU A 103 -6.82 -22.11 18.25
CA LEU A 103 -7.79 -22.80 17.41
C LEU A 103 -8.93 -23.42 18.21
N LEU A 104 -8.62 -24.02 19.37
CA LEU A 104 -9.62 -24.59 20.30
C LEU A 104 -10.50 -23.51 20.94
N GLY A 105 -10.07 -22.26 20.98
CA GLY A 105 -10.85 -21.14 21.47
C GLY A 105 -12.03 -20.75 20.57
N PHE A 106 -12.06 -21.20 19.32
CA PHE A 106 -13.17 -20.97 18.39
C PHE A 106 -14.25 -22.05 18.53
N SER A 107 -15.46 -21.65 18.89
CA SER A 107 -16.59 -22.58 19.17
C SER A 107 -17.11 -23.33 17.95
N ASN A 108 -16.82 -22.82 16.75
CA ASN A 108 -17.24 -23.38 15.47
C ASN A 108 -16.20 -24.33 14.84
N ILE A 109 -15.04 -24.53 15.46
CA ILE A 109 -13.94 -25.32 14.92
C ILE A 109 -13.67 -26.54 15.80
N GLU A 110 -13.76 -27.74 15.24
CA GLU A 110 -13.32 -28.98 15.90
C GLU A 110 -11.86 -29.28 15.50
N VAL A 111 -10.96 -29.33 16.49
CA VAL A 111 -9.54 -29.59 16.27
C VAL A 111 -9.17 -30.95 16.86
N ARG A 112 -8.54 -31.80 16.07
CA ARG A 112 -7.99 -33.09 16.53
C ARG A 112 -6.51 -33.18 16.24
N LEU A 113 -5.80 -33.91 17.10
CA LEU A 113 -4.37 -34.19 16.93
C LEU A 113 -4.17 -35.65 16.54
N ILE A 114 -3.43 -35.92 15.47
CA ILE A 114 -3.05 -37.27 15.07
C ILE A 114 -1.58 -37.54 15.44
N ASP A 115 -1.33 -38.66 16.09
CA ASP A 115 0.01 -39.11 16.51
C ASP A 115 0.50 -40.28 15.65
N GLU A 116 0.42 -40.12 14.32
CA GLU A 116 0.99 -41.06 13.36
C GLU A 116 2.29 -40.48 12.77
N ASN A 117 3.41 -41.18 12.94
CA ASN A 117 4.74 -40.68 12.49
C ASN A 117 4.84 -40.39 10.99
N ASN A 118 3.92 -40.88 10.18
CA ASN A 118 3.90 -40.75 8.74
C ASN A 118 2.83 -39.76 8.24
N PHE A 119 2.10 -39.06 9.10
CA PHE A 119 1.08 -38.13 8.68
C PHE A 119 1.72 -36.78 8.36
N HIS A 120 1.86 -36.49 7.06
CA HIS A 120 2.46 -35.27 6.53
C HIS A 120 1.58 -34.61 5.47
N ALA A 121 0.25 -34.80 5.57
CA ALA A 121 -0.71 -34.24 4.63
C ALA A 121 -0.83 -32.71 4.75
N LYS A 122 -1.07 -32.04 3.61
CA LYS A 122 -1.41 -30.64 3.51
C LYS A 122 -2.52 -30.50 2.50
N GLY A 123 -3.72 -30.30 2.99
CA GLY A 123 -4.91 -30.20 2.16
C GLY A 123 -5.95 -29.32 2.82
N TYR A 124 -6.56 -28.47 2.04
CA TYR A 124 -7.59 -27.52 2.47
C TYR A 124 -8.80 -27.74 1.58
N LEU A 125 -9.90 -28.19 2.13
CA LEU A 125 -11.15 -28.43 1.42
C LEU A 125 -12.22 -27.50 1.96
N PHE A 126 -12.88 -26.78 1.07
CA PHE A 126 -13.95 -25.83 1.37
C PHE A 126 -15.23 -26.25 0.66
N LYS A 127 -16.32 -26.33 1.40
CA LYS A 127 -17.64 -26.60 0.85
C LYS A 127 -18.35 -25.27 0.61
N LEU A 128 -18.76 -25.04 -0.62
CA LEU A 128 -19.57 -23.91 -1.03
C LEU A 128 -20.98 -24.37 -1.38
N LYS A 129 -21.94 -23.48 -1.56
CA LYS A 129 -23.36 -23.82 -1.85
C LYS A 129 -23.52 -24.87 -2.96
N ASN A 130 -22.78 -24.75 -4.05
CA ASN A 130 -22.94 -25.59 -5.25
C ASN A 130 -21.66 -26.31 -5.67
N SER A 131 -20.59 -26.20 -4.91
CA SER A 131 -19.26 -26.71 -5.30
C SER A 131 -18.37 -26.95 -4.07
N TYR A 132 -17.24 -27.57 -4.34
CA TYR A 132 -16.11 -27.63 -3.40
C TYR A 132 -14.88 -26.98 -4.03
N GLU A 133 -14.07 -26.36 -3.17
CA GLU A 133 -12.74 -25.90 -3.53
C GLU A 133 -11.71 -26.74 -2.79
N LEU A 134 -10.83 -27.39 -3.52
CA LEU A 134 -9.75 -28.23 -2.97
C LEU A 134 -8.41 -27.60 -3.25
N ILE A 135 -7.60 -27.39 -2.21
CA ILE A 135 -6.21 -26.97 -2.33
C ILE A 135 -5.33 -28.08 -1.75
N VAL A 136 -4.43 -28.62 -2.56
CA VAL A 136 -3.46 -29.64 -2.15
C VAL A 136 -2.07 -29.22 -2.58
N GLY A 137 -1.10 -29.31 -1.67
CA GLY A 137 0.26 -28.92 -2.00
C GLY A 137 1.25 -28.99 -0.84
N SER A 138 2.15 -28.03 -0.80
CA SER A 138 3.26 -28.01 0.16
C SER A 138 2.99 -27.16 1.40
N SER A 139 1.99 -26.28 1.41
CA SER A 139 1.78 -25.29 2.47
C SER A 139 1.21 -25.89 3.76
N ASN A 140 1.93 -25.71 4.87
CA ASN A 140 1.42 -25.89 6.22
C ASN A 140 0.72 -24.61 6.72
N LEU A 141 0.06 -24.68 7.88
CA LEU A 141 -0.55 -23.52 8.54
C LEU A 141 0.51 -22.74 9.34
N THR A 142 1.53 -22.26 8.62
CA THR A 142 2.63 -21.46 9.17
C THR A 142 2.74 -20.14 8.43
N GLN A 143 3.18 -19.08 9.10
CA GLN A 143 3.29 -17.75 8.52
C GLN A 143 4.13 -17.74 7.23
N ASP A 144 5.29 -18.41 7.25
CA ASP A 144 6.19 -18.43 6.11
C ASP A 144 5.59 -19.22 4.92
N ALA A 145 4.95 -20.36 5.16
CA ALA A 145 4.29 -21.12 4.10
C ALA A 145 3.09 -20.37 3.51
N LEU A 146 2.35 -19.61 4.32
CA LEU A 146 1.18 -18.87 3.86
C LEU A 146 1.51 -17.58 3.11
N SER A 147 2.69 -16.97 3.36
CA SER A 147 2.95 -15.59 2.89
C SER A 147 4.30 -15.37 2.22
N LYS A 148 5.29 -16.26 2.40
CA LYS A 148 6.69 -15.99 2.05
C LYS A 148 7.34 -17.08 1.21
N ASN A 149 7.34 -18.33 1.71
CA ASN A 149 8.03 -19.43 1.07
C ASN A 149 7.51 -19.67 -0.35
N THR A 150 8.39 -20.14 -1.24
CA THR A 150 7.94 -20.63 -2.53
C THR A 150 7.21 -21.95 -2.34
N GLU A 151 5.90 -21.88 -2.33
CA GLU A 151 5.01 -23.00 -2.17
C GLU A 151 4.37 -23.38 -3.51
N TYR A 152 4.04 -24.65 -3.67
CA TYR A 152 3.31 -25.17 -4.82
C TYR A 152 2.02 -25.82 -4.34
N ASN A 153 0.90 -25.15 -4.61
CA ASN A 153 -0.42 -25.67 -4.24
C ASN A 153 -1.30 -25.68 -5.48
N LEU A 154 -1.93 -26.81 -5.76
CA LEU A 154 -2.93 -26.91 -6.80
C LEU A 154 -4.31 -26.63 -6.23
N LYS A 155 -4.99 -25.62 -6.75
CA LYS A 155 -6.39 -25.31 -6.46
C LYS A 155 -7.28 -25.91 -7.55
N LEU A 156 -8.32 -26.62 -7.14
CA LEU A 156 -9.33 -27.22 -8.01
C LEU A 156 -10.73 -26.86 -7.51
N SER A 157 -11.57 -26.39 -8.43
CA SER A 157 -13.01 -26.27 -8.20
C SER A 157 -13.69 -27.57 -8.60
N LEU A 158 -14.58 -28.11 -7.78
CA LEU A 158 -15.17 -29.43 -7.94
C LEU A 158 -16.70 -29.36 -7.79
N SER A 159 -17.43 -30.13 -8.58
CA SER A 159 -18.87 -30.33 -8.38
C SER A 159 -19.14 -31.13 -7.12
N ASN A 160 -20.25 -30.87 -6.46
CA ASN A 160 -20.68 -31.60 -5.24
C ASN A 160 -20.72 -33.12 -5.43
N ASN A 161 -21.00 -33.59 -6.63
CA ASN A 161 -21.10 -35.03 -6.95
C ASN A 161 -19.82 -35.60 -7.56
N SER A 162 -18.69 -34.89 -7.44
CA SER A 162 -17.43 -35.38 -8.02
C SER A 162 -16.85 -36.53 -7.17
N LYS A 163 -16.30 -37.53 -7.84
CA LYS A 163 -15.60 -38.66 -7.18
C LYS A 163 -14.44 -38.15 -6.31
N LEU A 164 -13.77 -37.09 -6.75
CA LEU A 164 -12.64 -36.51 -6.02
C LEU A 164 -13.07 -35.89 -4.68
N VAL A 165 -14.26 -35.30 -4.61
CA VAL A 165 -14.83 -34.79 -3.33
C VAL A 165 -15.13 -35.96 -2.39
N GLU A 166 -15.76 -37.00 -2.89
CA GLU A 166 -16.05 -38.21 -2.11
C GLU A 166 -14.76 -38.82 -1.55
N GLU A 167 -13.74 -38.99 -2.36
CA GLU A 167 -12.44 -39.52 -1.94
C GLU A 167 -11.75 -38.61 -0.92
N ALA A 168 -11.72 -37.29 -1.16
CA ALA A 168 -11.11 -36.31 -0.25
C ALA A 168 -11.78 -36.30 1.13
N LEU A 169 -13.12 -36.29 1.18
CA LEU A 169 -13.88 -36.37 2.41
C LEU A 169 -13.70 -37.71 3.13
N SER A 170 -13.72 -38.82 2.38
CA SER A 170 -13.51 -40.18 2.96
C SER A 170 -12.12 -40.29 3.59
N ILE A 171 -11.08 -39.77 2.91
CA ILE A 171 -9.73 -39.76 3.44
C ILE A 171 -9.66 -38.89 4.69
N PHE A 172 -10.23 -37.67 4.63
CA PHE A 172 -10.26 -36.73 5.76
C PHE A 172 -10.93 -37.37 6.97
N GLU A 173 -12.17 -37.85 6.84
CA GLU A 173 -12.95 -38.43 7.95
C GLU A 173 -12.25 -39.65 8.55
N ARG A 174 -11.67 -40.53 7.74
CA ARG A 174 -10.92 -41.70 8.22
C ARG A 174 -9.77 -41.32 9.16
N TYR A 175 -9.00 -40.29 8.80
CA TYR A 175 -7.89 -39.79 9.64
C TYR A 175 -8.39 -38.94 10.81
N PHE A 176 -9.43 -38.14 10.59
CA PHE A 176 -10.03 -37.33 11.63
C PHE A 176 -10.61 -38.18 12.79
N LEU A 177 -11.24 -39.31 12.45
CA LEU A 177 -11.74 -40.28 13.46
C LEU A 177 -10.62 -40.96 14.27
N LYS A 178 -9.43 -41.13 13.69
CA LYS A 178 -8.24 -41.60 14.41
C LYS A 178 -7.60 -40.54 15.29
N GLY A 179 -7.83 -39.26 14.98
CA GLY A 179 -7.32 -38.12 15.75
C GLY A 179 -7.94 -38.10 17.14
N VAL A 180 -7.14 -37.75 18.14
CA VAL A 180 -7.57 -37.60 19.53
C VAL A 180 -8.01 -36.18 19.81
N ASN A 181 -8.99 -36.05 20.71
CA ASN A 181 -9.37 -34.73 21.22
C ASN A 181 -8.25 -34.18 22.10
N ILE A 182 -8.04 -32.87 21.98
CA ILE A 182 -6.97 -32.17 22.68
C ILE A 182 -7.54 -31.63 23.99
N SER A 183 -7.02 -32.10 25.14
CA SER A 183 -7.35 -31.56 26.46
C SER A 183 -6.33 -30.51 26.89
N GLU A 184 -6.69 -29.66 27.86
CA GLU A 184 -5.78 -28.66 28.40
C GLU A 184 -4.61 -29.31 29.16
N GLU A 185 -4.85 -30.44 29.82
CA GLU A 185 -3.81 -31.24 30.47
C GLU A 185 -2.78 -31.70 29.45
N PHE A 186 -3.25 -32.28 28.34
CA PHE A 186 -2.37 -32.65 27.21
C PHE A 186 -1.56 -31.51 26.69
N LEU A 187 -2.18 -30.33 26.48
CA LEU A 187 -1.47 -29.12 25.97
C LEU A 187 -0.40 -28.64 26.95
N ASN A 188 -0.64 -28.74 28.26
CA ASN A 188 0.36 -28.36 29.26
C ASN A 188 1.57 -29.30 29.25
N GLU A 189 1.35 -30.60 29.17
CA GLU A 189 2.44 -31.58 29.01
C GLU A 189 3.19 -31.40 27.70
N TYR A 190 2.45 -31.21 26.61
CA TYR A 190 3.03 -31.00 25.30
C TYR A 190 3.83 -29.67 25.22
N GLN A 191 3.39 -28.62 25.90
CA GLN A 191 4.11 -27.37 26.03
C GLN A 191 5.49 -27.55 26.67
N ILE A 192 5.61 -28.36 27.69
CA ILE A 192 6.90 -28.66 28.34
C ILE A 192 7.85 -29.35 27.35
N LEU A 193 7.35 -30.33 26.63
CA LEU A 193 8.13 -31.02 25.58
C LEU A 193 8.54 -30.10 24.46
N PHE A 194 7.61 -29.32 23.93
CA PHE A 194 7.85 -28.34 22.87
C PHE A 194 8.93 -27.33 23.27
N ASN A 195 8.84 -26.75 24.46
CA ASN A 195 9.82 -25.82 24.98
C ASN A 195 11.21 -26.47 25.13
N LYS A 196 11.27 -27.73 25.55
CA LYS A 196 12.53 -28.47 25.65
C LYS A 196 13.19 -28.67 24.28
N TYR A 197 12.42 -29.04 23.26
CA TYR A 197 12.92 -29.16 21.89
C TYR A 197 13.37 -27.82 21.32
N LYS A 198 12.58 -26.77 21.50
CA LYS A 198 12.93 -25.41 21.07
C LYS A 198 14.21 -24.90 21.70
N ASN A 199 14.41 -25.16 23.00
CA ASN A 199 15.64 -24.81 23.71
C ASN A 199 16.87 -25.60 23.21
N LEU A 200 16.71 -26.88 22.92
CA LEU A 200 17.78 -27.70 22.34
C LEU A 200 18.20 -27.21 20.94
N GLU A 201 17.22 -26.84 20.12
CA GLU A 201 17.48 -26.27 18.80
C GLU A 201 18.22 -24.93 18.90
N ILE A 202 17.83 -24.08 19.83
CA ILE A 202 18.50 -22.82 20.15
C ILE A 202 19.96 -23.07 20.61
N GLU A 203 20.17 -24.03 21.53
CA GLU A 203 21.54 -24.36 22.01
C GLU A 203 22.41 -24.92 20.88
N LEU A 204 21.86 -25.74 19.99
CA LEU A 204 22.58 -26.26 18.82
C LEU A 204 22.93 -25.16 17.83
N ASN A 205 22.00 -24.25 17.59
CA ASN A 205 22.22 -23.07 16.72
C ASN A 205 23.23 -22.10 17.34
N LEU A 206 23.22 -21.88 18.64
CA LEU A 206 24.19 -21.07 19.36
C LEU A 206 25.60 -21.72 19.36
N LYS A 207 25.67 -23.03 19.53
CA LYS A 207 26.97 -23.75 19.41
C LYS A 207 27.53 -23.66 18.00
N ASN A 208 26.70 -23.72 16.99
CA ASN A 208 27.10 -23.54 15.59
C ASN A 208 27.45 -22.08 15.25
N LYS A 209 26.82 -21.09 15.88
CA LYS A 209 27.14 -19.65 15.72
C LYS A 209 28.38 -19.21 16.50
N ASN A 210 28.71 -19.86 17.61
CA ASN A 210 29.93 -19.51 18.43
C ASN A 210 31.24 -19.91 17.78
N LEU A 211 31.26 -20.59 16.65
CA LEU A 211 32.44 -20.79 15.81
C LEU A 211 32.60 -19.61 14.84
N PHE A 212 33.03 -18.44 15.37
CA PHE A 212 33.59 -17.33 14.60
C PHE A 212 32.75 -16.80 13.39
N GLU A 213 31.51 -16.45 13.55
CA GLU A 213 30.88 -15.58 12.57
C GLU A 213 31.40 -14.14 12.72
N LYS A 214 32.35 -13.78 11.86
CA LYS A 214 32.75 -12.41 11.60
C LYS A 214 31.51 -11.68 11.09
N LEU A 215 30.99 -10.69 11.84
CA LEU A 215 29.85 -9.89 11.41
C LEU A 215 30.12 -9.36 9.99
N SER A 216 29.26 -9.72 9.04
CA SER A 216 29.29 -9.28 7.65
C SER A 216 28.11 -8.37 7.33
N PRO A 217 28.26 -7.43 6.40
CA PRO A 217 27.16 -6.63 5.95
C PRO A 217 26.06 -7.50 5.33
N ASN A 218 24.80 -7.16 5.55
CA ASN A 218 23.67 -7.75 4.84
C ASN A 218 23.57 -7.16 3.42
N ALA A 219 22.69 -7.73 2.57
CA ALA A 219 22.54 -7.33 1.16
C ALA A 219 22.23 -5.83 0.97
N MET A 220 21.41 -5.24 1.85
CA MET A 220 21.14 -3.80 1.84
C MET A 220 22.39 -2.99 2.20
N GLN A 221 23.08 -3.39 3.26
CA GLN A 221 24.28 -2.71 3.72
C GLN A 221 25.37 -2.79 2.65
N GLU A 222 25.52 -3.90 1.95
CA GLU A 222 26.46 -4.03 0.82
C GLU A 222 26.18 -3.03 -0.30
N LYS A 223 24.91 -2.88 -0.69
CA LYS A 223 24.50 -1.88 -1.69
C LYS A 223 24.83 -0.45 -1.23
N ALA A 224 24.49 -0.13 0.02
CA ALA A 224 24.76 1.19 0.59
C ALA A 224 26.27 1.47 0.70
N LEU A 225 27.07 0.49 1.12
CA LEU A 225 28.53 0.58 1.19
C LEU A 225 29.18 0.80 -0.17
N LYS A 226 28.69 0.10 -1.19
CA LYS A 226 29.14 0.30 -2.58
C LYS A 226 28.89 1.73 -3.05
N ASN A 227 27.71 2.27 -2.78
CA ASN A 227 27.36 3.64 -3.15
C ASN A 227 28.19 4.68 -2.36
N LEU A 228 28.36 4.50 -1.04
CA LEU A 228 29.21 5.37 -0.23
C LEU A 228 30.66 5.40 -0.72
N ARG A 229 31.20 4.25 -1.10
CA ARG A 229 32.52 4.16 -1.72
C ARG A 229 32.55 4.93 -3.05
N PHE A 230 31.57 4.71 -3.92
CA PHE A 230 31.49 5.39 -5.21
C PHE A 230 31.46 6.93 -5.04
N LEU A 231 30.70 7.46 -4.08
CA LEU A 231 30.68 8.90 -3.78
C LEU A 231 32.05 9.40 -3.35
N ARG A 232 32.76 8.68 -2.46
CA ARG A 232 34.14 9.06 -2.06
C ARG A 232 35.12 9.00 -3.22
N ASP A 233 35.01 8.03 -4.12
CA ASP A 233 35.85 7.91 -5.33
C ASP A 233 35.62 9.12 -6.25
N LEU A 234 34.43 9.70 -6.28
CA LEU A 234 34.10 10.97 -6.93
C LEU A 234 34.57 12.22 -6.15
N LYS A 235 35.27 12.05 -5.02
CA LYS A 235 35.72 13.12 -4.12
C LYS A 235 34.59 13.93 -3.46
N ILE A 236 33.43 13.30 -3.32
CA ILE A 236 32.32 13.86 -2.55
C ILE A 236 32.59 13.60 -1.07
N ASP A 237 32.50 14.66 -0.25
CA ASP A 237 32.86 14.64 1.16
C ASP A 237 31.64 14.55 2.11
N LYS A 238 30.44 14.48 1.56
CA LYS A 238 29.17 14.41 2.34
C LYS A 238 28.17 13.47 1.70
N ALA A 239 27.49 12.69 2.51
CA ALA A 239 26.41 11.84 2.04
C ALA A 239 25.33 11.66 3.10
N LEU A 240 24.08 11.52 2.63
CA LEU A 240 22.91 11.19 3.43
C LEU A 240 22.50 9.73 3.21
N LEU A 241 22.31 9.00 4.31
CA LEU A 241 21.73 7.66 4.33
C LEU A 241 20.32 7.71 4.89
N ILE A 242 19.33 7.38 4.07
CA ILE A 242 17.93 7.29 4.47
C ILE A 242 17.60 5.83 4.68
N SER A 243 17.29 5.43 5.92
CA SER A 243 17.06 4.03 6.22
C SER A 243 16.04 3.87 7.34
N ALA A 244 15.01 3.05 7.09
CA ALA A 244 13.96 2.77 8.06
C ALA A 244 14.52 2.38 9.44
N THR A 245 13.74 2.54 10.49
CA THR A 245 14.13 2.07 11.82
C THR A 245 14.36 0.56 11.82
N ALA A 246 15.24 0.09 12.70
CA ALA A 246 15.58 -1.33 12.87
C ALA A 246 16.36 -2.01 11.72
N THR A 247 16.77 -1.32 10.66
CA THR A 247 17.50 -1.88 9.50
C THR A 247 19.02 -2.01 9.72
N GLY A 248 19.54 -1.60 10.88
CA GLY A 248 20.97 -1.72 11.21
C GLY A 248 21.87 -0.57 10.72
N LYS A 249 21.36 0.68 10.69
CA LYS A 249 22.11 1.90 10.31
C LYS A 249 23.45 2.04 11.02
N THR A 250 23.49 1.81 12.33
CA THR A 250 24.70 1.93 13.14
C THR A 250 25.78 0.93 12.71
N TYR A 251 25.40 -0.32 12.43
CA TYR A 251 26.33 -1.32 11.88
C TYR A 251 26.82 -0.93 10.49
N LEU A 252 25.93 -0.44 9.64
CA LEU A 252 26.28 0.06 8.30
C LEU A 252 27.36 1.16 8.40
N SER A 253 27.15 2.15 9.28
CA SER A 253 28.15 3.23 9.46
C SER A 253 29.49 2.71 9.98
N ALA A 254 29.51 1.71 10.86
CA ALA A 254 30.74 1.09 11.34
C ALA A 254 31.45 0.31 10.21
N PHE A 255 30.71 -0.41 9.36
CA PHE A 255 31.29 -1.06 8.17
C PHE A 255 31.88 -0.05 7.19
N ASP A 256 31.19 1.09 6.98
CA ASP A 256 31.68 2.13 6.09
C ASP A 256 32.94 2.82 6.61
N VAL A 257 33.01 3.11 7.91
CA VAL A 257 34.20 3.59 8.58
C VAL A 257 35.35 2.59 8.40
N LYS A 258 35.09 1.29 8.54
CA LYS A 258 36.09 0.24 8.30
C LYS A 258 36.59 0.21 6.86
N GLN A 259 35.68 0.34 5.92
CA GLN A 259 35.97 0.38 4.48
C GLN A 259 36.75 1.64 4.08
N SER A 260 36.43 2.78 4.67
CA SER A 260 37.12 4.07 4.40
C SER A 260 38.50 4.18 5.03
N ASN A 261 38.85 3.25 5.92
CA ASN A 261 40.10 3.24 6.71
C ASN A 261 40.28 4.53 7.52
N ALA A 262 39.22 5.15 8.01
CA ALA A 262 39.28 6.34 8.85
C ALA A 262 39.92 6.03 10.19
N LYS A 263 40.82 6.91 10.64
CA LYS A 263 41.56 6.73 11.89
C LYS A 263 40.91 7.41 13.09
N ARG A 264 40.32 8.58 12.86
CA ARG A 264 39.67 9.40 13.88
C ARG A 264 38.21 9.59 13.52
N VAL A 265 37.31 9.07 14.33
CA VAL A 265 35.85 9.08 14.07
C VAL A 265 35.13 9.80 15.20
N LEU A 266 34.19 10.65 14.82
CA LEU A 266 33.20 11.26 15.71
C LEU A 266 31.81 10.75 15.39
N PHE A 267 31.11 10.20 16.41
CA PHE A 267 29.73 9.77 16.31
C PHE A 267 28.84 10.67 17.19
N VAL A 268 27.94 11.44 16.59
CA VAL A 268 27.09 12.42 17.28
C VAL A 268 25.63 11.95 17.25
N VAL A 269 25.01 11.92 18.42
CA VAL A 269 23.62 11.56 18.63
C VAL A 269 22.92 12.57 19.54
N HIS A 270 21.62 12.44 19.69
CA HIS A 270 20.84 13.33 20.55
C HIS A 270 20.66 12.79 22.00
N ARG A 271 20.98 11.52 22.27
CA ARG A 271 20.84 10.87 23.59
C ARG A 271 22.04 10.02 23.93
N TRP A 272 22.38 10.03 25.21
CA TRP A 272 23.56 9.37 25.75
C TRP A 272 23.56 7.85 25.60
N ASN A 273 22.42 7.21 25.88
CA ASN A 273 22.27 5.76 25.73
C ASN A 273 22.44 5.28 24.29
N ILE A 274 22.08 6.10 23.31
CA ILE A 274 22.30 5.79 21.88
C ILE A 274 23.80 5.86 21.57
N ALA A 275 24.53 6.86 22.14
CA ALA A 275 25.95 6.95 21.96
C ALA A 275 26.67 5.69 22.49
N LYS A 276 26.27 5.20 23.68
CA LYS A 276 26.81 3.98 24.29
C LYS A 276 26.54 2.74 23.43
N LYS A 277 25.28 2.55 22.97
CA LYS A 277 24.93 1.43 22.08
C LYS A 277 25.65 1.50 20.72
N ALA A 278 25.85 2.69 20.19
CA ALA A 278 26.62 2.89 18.97
C ALA A 278 28.06 2.48 19.17
N MET A 279 28.70 2.90 20.28
CA MET A 279 30.02 2.48 20.64
C MET A 279 30.15 0.95 20.73
N ASP A 280 29.21 0.27 21.38
CA ASP A 280 29.21 -1.19 21.50
C ASP A 280 29.05 -1.87 20.11
N SER A 281 28.28 -1.30 19.20
CA SER A 281 28.16 -1.78 17.82
C SER A 281 29.49 -1.67 17.05
N PHE A 282 30.20 -0.56 17.24
CA PHE A 282 31.52 -0.36 16.64
C PHE A 282 32.55 -1.32 17.24
N ARG A 283 32.55 -1.55 18.57
CA ARG A 283 33.43 -2.54 19.24
C ARG A 283 33.25 -3.95 18.65
N ARG A 284 32.03 -4.36 18.32
CA ARG A 284 31.76 -5.67 17.71
C ARG A 284 32.37 -5.82 16.31
N ILE A 285 32.48 -4.74 15.52
CA ILE A 285 33.05 -4.77 14.16
C ILE A 285 34.56 -4.62 14.15
N PHE A 286 35.12 -3.71 14.98
CA PHE A 286 36.53 -3.41 14.99
C PHE A 286 37.30 -4.20 16.05
N GLN A 287 36.59 -4.76 17.04
CA GLN A 287 37.18 -5.48 18.17
C GLN A 287 38.27 -4.63 18.87
N ASN A 288 39.49 -5.10 18.93
CA ASN A 288 40.65 -4.42 19.57
C ASN A 288 41.48 -3.58 18.58
N GLU A 289 41.01 -3.38 17.35
CA GLU A 289 41.74 -2.63 16.32
C GLU A 289 41.77 -1.12 16.61
N ARG A 290 40.86 -0.60 17.45
CA ARG A 290 40.70 0.82 17.79
C ARG A 290 40.39 1.02 19.25
N THR A 291 40.60 2.26 19.74
CA THR A 291 40.17 2.71 21.07
C THR A 291 38.86 3.46 20.98
N TYR A 292 38.04 3.40 22.05
CA TYR A 292 36.68 3.92 22.06
C TYR A 292 36.42 4.75 23.30
N GLY A 293 36.01 6.00 23.11
CA GLY A 293 35.73 6.92 24.22
C GLY A 293 34.31 7.46 24.15
N LEU A 294 33.63 7.49 25.30
CA LEU A 294 32.42 8.27 25.50
C LEU A 294 32.86 9.66 25.98
N PHE A 295 32.54 10.70 25.19
CA PHE A 295 32.92 12.06 25.51
C PHE A 295 31.85 12.80 26.32
N GLU A 296 32.17 13.08 27.58
CA GLU A 296 31.40 13.89 28.51
C GLU A 296 32.11 15.20 28.85
N SER A 297 31.37 16.20 29.35
CA SER A 297 31.97 17.47 29.78
C SER A 297 32.99 17.29 30.88
N SER A 298 32.88 16.22 31.69
CA SER A 298 33.83 15.84 32.77
C SER A 298 35.06 15.08 32.28
N SER A 299 35.10 14.65 31.02
CA SER A 299 36.22 13.87 30.45
C SER A 299 37.51 14.68 30.49
N LYS A 300 38.55 14.18 31.17
CA LYS A 300 39.81 14.91 31.34
C LYS A 300 40.74 14.84 30.16
N GLU A 301 40.80 13.70 29.46
CA GLU A 301 41.71 13.45 28.34
C GLU A 301 40.92 12.87 27.13
N ILE A 302 41.38 13.24 25.93
CA ILE A 302 40.81 12.80 24.67
C ILE A 302 41.91 12.03 23.95
N LYS A 303 41.99 10.71 24.20
CA LYS A 303 43.04 9.84 23.60
C LYS A 303 42.49 8.83 22.60
N ASP A 304 41.15 8.63 22.62
CA ASP A 304 40.53 7.56 21.86
C ASP A 304 40.43 7.87 20.36
N ASP A 305 40.56 6.81 19.56
CA ASP A 305 40.43 6.91 18.10
C ASP A 305 38.99 7.23 17.67
N PHE A 306 38.02 6.58 18.31
CA PHE A 306 36.60 6.73 18.03
C PHE A 306 35.89 7.34 19.23
N ILE A 307 35.26 8.49 19.00
CA ILE A 307 34.60 9.28 20.04
C ILE A 307 33.11 9.29 19.79
N PHE A 308 32.32 8.96 20.81
CA PHE A 308 30.89 8.96 20.84
C PHE A 308 30.39 10.00 21.82
N THR A 309 29.41 10.85 21.38
CA THR A 309 28.95 11.95 22.23
C THR A 309 27.55 12.40 21.85
N THR A 310 26.97 13.24 22.72
CA THR A 310 25.70 13.88 22.36
C THR A 310 25.94 15.27 21.74
N ASN A 311 24.99 15.71 20.91
CA ASN A 311 25.02 17.04 20.33
C ASN A 311 25.03 18.14 21.39
N LEU A 312 24.32 17.95 22.51
CA LEU A 312 24.28 18.92 23.60
C LEU A 312 25.67 19.05 24.29
N THR A 313 26.30 17.94 24.58
CA THR A 313 27.64 17.92 25.21
C THR A 313 28.68 18.60 24.32
N LEU A 314 28.70 18.22 23.03
CA LEU A 314 29.73 18.70 22.11
C LEU A 314 29.50 20.15 21.65
N SER A 315 28.24 20.62 21.53
CA SER A 315 27.94 21.99 21.11
C SER A 315 28.34 23.09 22.08
N ASN A 316 28.72 22.72 23.32
CA ASN A 316 29.38 23.66 24.24
C ASN A 316 30.67 24.16 23.63
N THR A 317 30.89 25.48 23.64
CA THR A 317 32.04 26.12 23.01
C THR A 317 33.39 25.67 23.59
N GLU A 318 33.42 25.45 24.90
CA GLU A 318 34.63 24.94 25.59
C GLU A 318 34.96 23.51 25.17
N ASN A 319 33.92 22.66 25.03
CA ASN A 319 34.10 21.28 24.58
C ASN A 319 34.53 21.20 23.11
N LEU A 320 33.92 22.02 22.23
CA LEU A 320 34.35 22.10 20.81
C LEU A 320 35.81 22.51 20.66
N LYS A 321 36.28 23.53 21.43
CA LYS A 321 37.66 24.05 21.35
C LYS A 321 38.69 23.06 21.85
N ARG A 322 38.31 21.96 22.50
CA ARG A 322 39.22 20.87 22.88
C ARG A 322 39.73 20.05 21.72
N PHE A 323 39.08 20.18 20.56
CA PHE A 323 39.42 19.48 19.33
C PHE A 323 39.88 20.47 18.26
N ASP A 324 40.91 20.13 17.50
CA ASP A 324 41.22 20.84 16.25
C ASP A 324 40.08 20.64 15.26
N PRO A 325 39.71 21.65 14.43
CA PRO A 325 38.67 21.52 13.41
C PRO A 325 38.87 20.36 12.43
N LYS A 326 40.11 19.94 12.20
CA LYS A 326 40.47 18.82 11.31
C LYS A 326 40.81 17.54 12.08
N PHE A 327 40.52 17.46 13.38
CA PHE A 327 40.86 16.32 14.22
C PHE A 327 40.23 15.02 13.77
N PHE A 328 39.01 15.05 13.28
CA PHE A 328 38.26 13.88 12.82
C PHE A 328 38.36 13.69 11.31
N ASP A 329 38.69 12.49 10.88
CA ASP A 329 38.66 12.11 9.47
C ASP A 329 37.21 11.88 9.01
N TYR A 330 36.37 11.32 9.90
CA TYR A 330 35.03 10.88 9.59
C TYR A 330 34.06 11.32 10.71
N ILE A 331 33.00 11.99 10.33
CA ILE A 331 31.93 12.39 11.26
C ILE A 331 30.63 11.72 10.87
N ILE A 332 29.94 11.13 11.83
CA ILE A 332 28.63 10.51 11.68
C ILE A 332 27.62 11.27 12.53
N ILE A 333 26.53 11.68 11.90
CA ILE A 333 25.39 12.31 12.58
C ILE A 333 24.21 11.36 12.46
N ASP A 334 23.79 10.78 13.59
CA ASP A 334 22.56 9.98 13.62
C ASP A 334 21.34 10.87 13.92
N GLU A 335 20.18 10.46 13.45
CA GLU A 335 18.94 11.23 13.46
C GLU A 335 19.12 12.63 12.83
N THR A 336 19.76 12.65 11.68
CA THR A 336 20.16 13.86 10.94
C THR A 336 18.99 14.78 10.61
N HIS A 337 17.75 14.29 10.63
CA HIS A 337 16.57 15.15 10.51
C HIS A 337 16.54 16.27 11.57
N ARG A 338 17.29 16.16 12.66
CA ARG A 338 17.49 17.19 13.70
C ARG A 338 18.64 18.15 13.42
N ALA A 339 19.38 17.94 12.33
CA ALA A 339 20.58 18.73 12.00
C ALA A 339 20.32 20.24 11.81
N GLY A 340 19.09 20.64 11.55
CA GLY A 340 18.68 22.06 11.49
C GLY A 340 18.77 22.80 12.82
N SER A 341 18.85 22.11 13.97
CA SER A 341 18.94 22.77 15.27
C SER A 341 20.31 23.45 15.48
N ALA A 342 20.33 24.54 16.24
CA ALA A 342 21.53 25.34 16.49
C ALA A 342 22.71 24.52 17.07
N THR A 343 22.42 23.50 17.87
CA THR A 343 23.45 22.63 18.46
C THR A 343 24.18 21.78 17.41
N TYR A 344 23.44 21.16 16.49
CA TYR A 344 24.04 20.40 15.39
C TYR A 344 24.76 21.32 14.39
N GLN A 345 24.16 22.46 14.03
CA GLN A 345 24.78 23.42 13.13
C GLN A 345 26.13 23.93 13.64
N LYS A 346 26.21 24.17 14.96
CA LYS A 346 27.46 24.59 15.59
C LYS A 346 28.56 23.55 15.47
N ILE A 347 28.24 22.25 15.60
CA ILE A 347 29.18 21.15 15.42
C ILE A 347 29.61 21.03 13.95
N ILE A 348 28.65 21.00 13.04
CA ILE A 348 28.90 20.81 11.61
C ILE A 348 29.76 21.96 11.04
N ASN A 349 29.50 23.19 11.46
CA ASN A 349 30.25 24.37 11.00
C ASN A 349 31.64 24.49 11.65
N TYR A 350 31.87 23.82 12.76
CA TYR A 350 33.19 23.85 13.43
C TYR A 350 34.18 22.89 12.81
N PHE A 351 33.75 21.63 12.54
CA PHE A 351 34.61 20.60 12.02
C PHE A 351 34.72 20.55 10.51
N SER A 352 35.88 20.15 10.02
CA SER A 352 36.14 19.93 8.58
C SER A 352 36.66 18.50 8.36
N PRO A 353 35.78 17.48 8.46
CA PRO A 353 36.18 16.08 8.28
C PRO A 353 36.46 15.80 6.79
N LYS A 354 37.14 14.68 6.51
CA LYS A 354 37.30 14.17 5.14
C LYS A 354 35.97 13.62 4.58
N PHE A 355 35.09 13.14 5.48
CA PHE A 355 33.76 12.66 5.10
C PHE A 355 32.76 12.88 6.23
N LEU A 356 31.57 13.40 5.87
CA LEU A 356 30.43 13.61 6.75
C LEU A 356 29.29 12.69 6.32
N LEU A 357 28.91 11.76 7.19
CA LEU A 357 27.75 10.87 6.97
C LEU A 357 26.58 11.31 7.84
N GLY A 358 25.46 11.64 7.20
CA GLY A 358 24.18 11.81 7.87
C GLY A 358 23.35 10.53 7.79
N MET A 359 22.68 10.16 8.88
CA MET A 359 21.78 9.01 8.89
C MET A 359 20.41 9.41 9.46
N THR A 360 19.33 9.02 8.77
CA THR A 360 17.97 9.26 9.26
C THR A 360 17.01 8.20 8.75
N ALA A 361 15.92 7.97 9.45
CA ALA A 361 14.80 7.17 8.96
C ALA A 361 13.78 8.02 8.19
N THR A 362 13.65 9.28 8.53
CA THR A 362 12.62 10.22 8.05
C THR A 362 13.28 11.56 7.73
N PRO A 363 13.72 11.78 6.49
CA PRO A 363 14.32 13.04 6.09
C PRO A 363 13.30 14.17 5.97
N GLU A 364 12.01 13.83 5.82
CA GLU A 364 10.91 14.76 5.70
C GLU A 364 10.62 15.41 7.06
N ARG A 365 10.77 16.72 7.15
CA ARG A 365 10.43 17.51 8.34
C ARG A 365 9.38 18.57 8.07
N THR A 366 8.76 19.00 9.16
CA THR A 366 7.75 20.06 9.16
C THR A 366 8.33 21.44 9.50
N ASP A 367 9.63 21.55 9.78
CA ASP A 367 10.30 22.78 10.25
C ASP A 367 11.07 23.55 9.16
N ASP A 368 10.76 23.31 7.89
CA ASP A 368 11.33 23.99 6.70
C ASP A 368 12.88 23.91 6.56
N TYR A 369 13.60 23.17 7.40
CA TYR A 369 15.05 22.99 7.24
C TYR A 369 15.36 21.93 6.18
N ASP A 370 16.10 22.35 5.14
CA ASP A 370 16.51 21.47 4.04
C ASP A 370 17.78 20.68 4.40
N ILE A 371 17.60 19.46 4.87
CA ILE A 371 18.72 18.56 5.18
C ILE A 371 19.41 18.05 3.91
N PHE A 372 18.72 17.94 2.80
CA PHE A 372 19.32 17.50 1.54
C PHE A 372 20.39 18.50 1.06
N LYS A 373 20.12 19.78 1.20
CA LYS A 373 21.09 20.85 0.91
C LYS A 373 22.33 20.75 1.79
N LEU A 374 22.19 20.39 3.06
CA LEU A 374 23.33 20.18 3.96
C LEU A 374 24.31 19.13 3.42
N PHE A 375 23.79 18.09 2.80
CA PHE A 375 24.55 17.01 2.17
C PHE A 375 24.72 17.17 0.67
N GLU A 376 24.51 18.39 0.14
CA GLU A 376 24.67 18.71 -1.28
C GLU A 376 23.87 17.77 -2.20
N HIS A 377 22.69 17.32 -1.70
CA HIS A 377 21.76 16.39 -2.37
C HIS A 377 22.35 14.97 -2.62
N ASN A 378 23.46 14.62 -1.98
CA ASN A 378 24.10 13.31 -2.14
C ASN A 378 23.43 12.27 -1.26
N ILE A 379 22.48 11.52 -1.82
CA ILE A 379 21.83 10.39 -1.15
C ILE A 379 22.59 9.12 -1.50
N ALA A 380 23.29 8.56 -0.54
CA ALA A 380 24.05 7.33 -0.73
C ALA A 380 23.16 6.11 -0.91
N TYR A 381 22.10 6.02 -0.11
CA TYR A 381 21.13 4.93 -0.19
C TYR A 381 19.83 5.31 0.52
N GLU A 382 18.73 4.75 0.03
CA GLU A 382 17.41 4.93 0.63
C GLU A 382 16.66 3.61 0.73
N ILE A 383 16.19 3.28 1.94
CA ILE A 383 15.31 2.14 2.18
C ILE A 383 14.19 2.52 3.14
N ARG A 384 12.97 2.43 2.66
CA ARG A 384 11.74 2.69 3.42
C ARG A 384 11.18 1.42 4.03
N LEU A 385 10.13 1.56 4.87
CA LEU A 385 9.53 0.45 5.62
C LEU A 385 9.12 -0.73 4.71
N GLN A 386 8.43 -0.46 3.59
CA GLN A 386 7.96 -1.48 2.67
C GLN A 386 9.12 -2.29 2.07
N LYS A 387 10.18 -1.59 1.65
CA LYS A 387 11.37 -2.25 1.11
C LYS A 387 12.14 -3.02 2.19
N ALA A 388 12.14 -2.51 3.43
CA ALA A 388 12.74 -3.20 4.56
C ALA A 388 11.98 -4.49 4.93
N MET A 389 10.65 -4.52 4.75
CA MET A 389 9.84 -5.74 4.88
C MET A 389 10.14 -6.72 3.74
N GLU A 390 10.18 -6.24 2.50
CA GLU A 390 10.48 -7.07 1.32
C GLU A 390 11.86 -7.73 1.40
N GLU A 391 12.87 -6.99 1.86
CA GLU A 391 14.24 -7.50 2.05
C GLU A 391 14.42 -8.19 3.44
N GLU A 392 13.35 -8.39 4.19
CA GLU A 392 13.35 -9.07 5.49
C GLU A 392 14.35 -8.49 6.51
N LEU A 393 14.55 -7.20 6.50
CA LEU A 393 15.49 -6.54 7.42
C LEU A 393 14.91 -6.33 8.81
N ILE A 394 13.60 -6.42 8.93
CA ILE A 394 12.81 -6.19 10.15
C ILE A 394 11.96 -7.42 10.48
N VAL A 395 11.49 -7.48 11.72
CA VAL A 395 10.54 -8.50 12.16
C VAL A 395 9.20 -8.25 11.47
N PRO A 396 8.51 -9.29 10.95
CA PRO A 396 7.15 -9.15 10.45
C PRO A 396 6.20 -8.71 11.57
N PHE A 397 5.10 -8.07 11.21
CA PHE A 397 4.09 -7.64 12.17
C PHE A 397 2.68 -8.03 11.75
N HIS A 398 1.82 -8.25 12.75
CA HIS A 398 0.38 -8.42 12.57
C HIS A 398 -0.31 -7.18 13.10
N TYR A 399 -0.88 -6.39 12.19
CA TYR A 399 -1.61 -5.18 12.51
C TYR A 399 -3.12 -5.46 12.58
N PHE A 400 -3.73 -5.05 13.68
CA PHE A 400 -5.16 -5.15 13.95
C PHE A 400 -5.72 -3.76 14.20
N GLY A 401 -6.36 -3.18 13.18
CA GLY A 401 -7.16 -1.96 13.28
C GLY A 401 -8.55 -2.33 13.80
N ILE A 402 -8.84 -1.94 15.03
CA ILE A 402 -10.07 -2.32 15.72
C ILE A 402 -10.85 -1.07 16.15
N THR A 403 -12.16 -1.19 16.13
CA THR A 403 -13.04 -0.10 16.57
C THR A 403 -12.84 0.21 18.05
N ASP A 404 -12.64 1.48 18.41
CA ASP A 404 -12.65 1.95 19.81
C ASP A 404 -14.07 1.84 20.40
N ILE A 405 -14.27 2.21 21.66
CA ILE A 405 -15.60 2.20 22.30
C ILE A 405 -16.52 3.27 21.72
N SER A 406 -17.83 3.01 21.84
CA SER A 406 -18.86 4.01 21.57
C SER A 406 -19.43 4.57 22.86
N VAL A 407 -19.53 5.88 22.96
CA VAL A 407 -20.16 6.58 24.08
C VAL A 407 -21.39 7.31 23.57
N ASN A 408 -22.54 7.05 24.15
CA ASN A 408 -23.83 7.60 23.70
C ASN A 408 -24.14 7.34 22.21
N GLY A 409 -23.73 6.17 21.70
CA GLY A 409 -23.94 5.77 20.30
C GLY A 409 -22.95 6.36 19.28
N SER A 410 -21.97 7.14 19.72
CA SER A 410 -20.91 7.71 18.86
C SER A 410 -19.54 7.18 19.27
N LEU A 411 -18.69 6.86 18.30
CA LEU A 411 -17.29 6.50 18.57
C LEU A 411 -16.51 7.71 19.09
N LEU A 412 -15.47 7.44 19.89
CA LEU A 412 -14.55 8.47 20.37
C LEU A 412 -13.92 9.24 19.20
N ASP A 413 -13.73 10.53 19.36
CA ASP A 413 -13.10 11.46 18.42
C ASP A 413 -11.89 12.19 19.07
N GLU A 414 -11.30 13.13 18.34
CA GLU A 414 -10.15 13.92 18.81
C GLU A 414 -10.46 14.75 20.09
N ASN A 415 -11.71 15.04 20.34
CA ASN A 415 -12.19 15.88 21.44
C ASN A 415 -12.74 15.06 22.61
N ALA A 416 -12.60 13.72 22.58
CA ALA A 416 -13.15 12.85 23.61
C ALA A 416 -12.73 13.29 25.03
N ASP A 417 -13.69 13.28 25.95
CA ASP A 417 -13.45 13.63 27.34
C ASP A 417 -12.55 12.61 28.04
N PHE A 418 -11.80 13.09 29.03
CA PHE A 418 -10.89 12.28 29.84
C PHE A 418 -11.58 11.06 30.49
N GLN A 419 -12.79 11.24 30.99
CA GLN A 419 -13.58 10.14 31.58
C GLN A 419 -13.87 9.02 30.58
N ASN A 420 -14.09 9.36 29.31
CA ASN A 420 -14.32 8.37 28.25
C ASN A 420 -13.03 7.66 27.86
N LEU A 421 -11.90 8.39 27.83
CA LEU A 421 -10.59 7.83 27.50
C LEU A 421 -10.08 6.86 28.57
N THR A 422 -10.52 7.00 29.82
CA THR A 422 -10.09 6.20 30.98
C THR A 422 -11.22 5.36 31.59
N GLY A 423 -12.39 5.32 30.95
CA GLY A 423 -13.57 4.59 31.42
C GLY A 423 -13.31 3.08 31.56
N GLU A 424 -14.01 2.43 32.50
CA GLU A 424 -13.85 1.00 32.79
C GLU A 424 -14.07 0.12 31.55
N GLU A 425 -15.11 0.40 30.78
CA GLU A 425 -15.42 -0.32 29.54
C GLU A 425 -14.24 -0.28 28.55
N ARG A 426 -13.60 0.87 28.38
CA ARG A 426 -12.44 0.99 27.49
C ARG A 426 -11.23 0.24 28.02
N VAL A 427 -10.97 0.32 29.33
CA VAL A 427 -9.88 -0.43 29.99
C VAL A 427 -10.06 -1.92 29.79
N GLU A 428 -11.25 -2.46 30.05
CA GLU A 428 -11.56 -3.87 29.84
C GLU A 428 -11.37 -4.29 28.38
N LYS A 429 -11.82 -3.45 27.45
CA LYS A 429 -11.64 -3.70 26.00
C LYS A 429 -10.18 -3.71 25.60
N ILE A 430 -9.35 -2.77 26.11
CA ILE A 430 -7.91 -2.74 25.82
C ILE A 430 -7.24 -4.01 26.34
N ILE A 431 -7.53 -4.40 27.57
CA ILE A 431 -6.98 -5.61 28.19
C ILE A 431 -7.42 -6.86 27.40
N ALA A 432 -8.73 -6.99 27.16
CA ALA A 432 -9.27 -8.12 26.43
C ALA A 432 -8.65 -8.27 25.04
N LYS A 433 -8.49 -7.18 24.30
CA LYS A 433 -7.86 -7.21 22.96
C LYS A 433 -6.35 -7.44 23.02
N SER A 434 -5.64 -6.87 24.00
CA SER A 434 -4.23 -7.16 24.25
C SER A 434 -3.98 -8.65 24.51
N MET A 435 -4.79 -9.26 25.38
CA MET A 435 -4.69 -10.69 25.69
C MET A 435 -5.13 -11.58 24.52
N LYS A 436 -6.18 -11.17 23.81
CA LYS A 436 -6.76 -11.94 22.70
C LYS A 436 -5.81 -12.06 21.51
N TYR A 437 -5.22 -10.96 21.08
CA TYR A 437 -4.24 -10.97 19.98
C TYR A 437 -2.85 -11.43 20.45
N GLY A 438 -2.56 -11.29 21.74
CA GLY A 438 -1.36 -11.79 22.39
C GLY A 438 -0.06 -11.25 21.81
N CYS A 439 0.99 -12.02 21.95
CA CYS A 439 2.33 -11.76 21.46
C CYS A 439 3.04 -13.09 21.12
N ASP A 440 4.20 -13.06 20.47
CA ASP A 440 4.89 -14.23 19.96
C ASP A 440 5.28 -15.26 21.04
N ASP A 441 5.84 -14.81 22.18
CA ASP A 441 6.38 -15.67 23.27
C ASP A 441 5.45 -15.83 24.51
N ASN A 442 4.18 -15.38 24.41
CA ASN A 442 3.20 -15.34 25.51
C ASN A 442 3.61 -14.45 26.71
N ASN A 443 4.72 -13.76 26.64
CA ASN A 443 5.22 -12.83 27.64
C ASN A 443 5.07 -11.41 27.14
N ILE A 444 3.97 -10.77 27.46
CA ILE A 444 3.69 -9.40 26.97
C ILE A 444 4.80 -8.44 27.41
N ARG A 445 5.33 -7.69 26.42
CA ARG A 445 6.22 -6.56 26.57
C ARG A 445 5.69 -5.45 25.67
N ALA A 446 4.75 -4.68 26.20
CA ALA A 446 3.94 -3.76 25.42
C ALA A 446 4.33 -2.30 25.60
N LEU A 447 4.36 -1.55 24.49
CA LEU A 447 4.29 -0.09 24.51
C LEU A 447 2.87 0.35 24.18
N VAL A 448 2.31 1.24 25.03
CA VAL A 448 0.97 1.80 24.83
C VAL A 448 1.10 3.29 24.59
N PHE A 449 0.73 3.74 23.39
CA PHE A 449 0.78 5.14 22.99
C PHE A 449 -0.57 5.82 23.26
N CYS A 450 -0.58 6.74 24.22
CA CYS A 450 -1.75 7.50 24.65
C CYS A 450 -1.78 8.91 24.03
N SER A 451 -2.96 9.52 24.00
CA SER A 451 -3.15 10.89 23.51
C SER A 451 -2.77 11.95 24.54
N ARG A 452 -2.95 11.66 25.84
CA ARG A 452 -2.71 12.60 26.96
C ARG A 452 -1.90 11.98 28.08
N LYS A 453 -1.18 12.82 28.83
CA LYS A 453 -0.33 12.37 29.95
C LYS A 453 -1.16 11.79 31.09
N GLU A 454 -2.27 12.45 31.38
CA GLU A 454 -3.21 12.04 32.42
C GLU A 454 -3.87 10.70 32.08
N GLU A 455 -4.22 10.48 30.81
CA GLU A 455 -4.71 9.19 30.29
C GLU A 455 -3.69 8.07 30.54
N ALA A 456 -2.42 8.30 30.19
CA ALA A 456 -1.36 7.30 30.37
C ALA A 456 -1.19 6.91 31.85
N ILE A 457 -1.23 7.87 32.76
CA ILE A 457 -1.09 7.64 34.22
C ILE A 457 -2.30 6.84 34.74
N GLU A 458 -3.52 7.26 34.40
CA GLU A 458 -4.71 6.60 34.89
C GLU A 458 -4.88 5.18 34.35
N LEU A 459 -4.64 4.98 33.06
CA LEU A 459 -4.65 3.64 32.47
C LEU A 459 -3.62 2.71 33.11
N SER A 460 -2.40 3.21 33.40
CA SER A 460 -1.38 2.43 34.09
C SER A 460 -1.85 2.04 35.50
N ASN A 461 -2.45 2.94 36.26
CA ASN A 461 -3.00 2.65 37.58
C ASN A 461 -4.08 1.56 37.51
N LYS A 462 -5.00 1.66 36.53
CA LYS A 462 -6.08 0.70 36.33
C LYS A 462 -5.59 -0.67 35.86
N PHE A 463 -4.52 -0.74 35.10
CA PHE A 463 -3.87 -2.00 34.74
C PHE A 463 -3.22 -2.65 35.96
N ASN A 464 -2.52 -1.87 36.79
CA ASN A 464 -1.90 -2.35 38.02
C ASN A 464 -2.95 -2.89 39.02
N SER A 465 -4.12 -2.24 39.14
CA SER A 465 -5.21 -2.72 40.00
C SER A 465 -5.81 -4.05 39.55
N ARG A 466 -5.58 -4.46 38.28
CA ARG A 466 -6.00 -5.72 37.68
C ARG A 466 -4.89 -6.79 37.63
N GLY A 467 -3.78 -6.54 38.32
CA GLY A 467 -2.67 -7.49 38.46
C GLY A 467 -1.64 -7.46 37.35
N PHE A 468 -1.73 -6.53 36.40
CA PHE A 468 -0.64 -6.33 35.43
C PHE A 468 0.43 -5.41 36.02
N LYS A 469 1.67 -5.56 35.58
CA LYS A 469 2.80 -4.74 36.00
C LYS A 469 3.03 -3.62 34.97
N SER A 470 2.62 -2.41 35.27
CA SER A 470 2.71 -1.29 34.33
C SER A 470 3.27 0.00 34.96
N ILE A 471 3.78 0.86 34.09
CA ILE A 471 4.23 2.22 34.45
C ILE A 471 3.85 3.21 33.36
N ALA A 472 3.51 4.44 33.76
CA ALA A 472 3.33 5.55 32.84
C ALA A 472 4.58 6.43 32.81
N LEU A 473 5.14 6.63 31.60
CA LEU A 473 6.30 7.51 31.37
C LEU A 473 5.88 8.75 30.58
N THR A 474 6.22 9.90 31.10
CA THR A 474 5.92 11.21 30.51
C THR A 474 7.18 12.06 30.39
N GLY A 475 7.06 13.25 29.79
CA GLY A 475 8.18 14.19 29.69
C GLY A 475 8.79 14.64 31.02
N LYS A 476 8.12 14.40 32.16
CA LYS A 476 8.61 14.76 33.51
C LYS A 476 9.64 13.77 34.05
N HIS A 477 9.69 12.53 33.55
CA HIS A 477 10.64 11.52 34.04
C HIS A 477 12.02 11.75 33.46
N THR A 478 13.02 11.51 34.28
CA THR A 478 14.43 11.61 33.93
C THR A 478 14.84 10.50 32.94
N GLU A 479 15.99 10.64 32.34
CA GLU A 479 16.53 9.63 31.44
C GLU A 479 16.82 8.31 32.15
N LEU A 480 17.31 8.38 33.41
CA LEU A 480 17.55 7.21 34.26
C LEU A 480 16.26 6.43 34.57
N GLU A 481 15.19 7.09 34.96
CA GLU A 481 13.90 6.46 35.25
C GLU A 481 13.34 5.76 34.00
N ARG A 482 13.57 6.35 32.82
CA ARG A 482 13.15 5.74 31.55
C ARG A 482 13.97 4.50 31.23
N GLU A 483 15.28 4.53 31.47
CA GLU A 483 16.17 3.39 31.27
C GLU A 483 15.85 2.23 32.23
N GLU A 484 15.58 2.53 33.50
CA GLU A 484 15.16 1.52 34.48
C GLU A 484 13.85 0.86 34.07
N ALA A 485 12.86 1.63 33.60
CA ALA A 485 11.60 1.08 33.10
C ALA A 485 11.79 0.19 31.86
N ILE A 486 12.70 0.58 30.96
CA ILE A 486 13.06 -0.23 29.79
C ILE A 486 13.72 -1.54 30.21
N GLN A 487 14.71 -1.48 31.13
CA GLN A 487 15.38 -2.68 31.64
C GLN A 487 14.38 -3.63 32.30
N ARG A 488 13.44 -3.10 33.08
CA ARG A 488 12.35 -3.89 33.67
C ARG A 488 11.42 -4.50 32.64
N LEU A 489 11.07 -3.78 31.54
CA LEU A 489 10.26 -4.34 30.45
C LEU A 489 11.00 -5.46 29.73
N GLU A 490 12.32 -5.35 29.59
CA GLU A 490 13.17 -6.35 28.93
C GLU A 490 13.60 -7.49 29.87
N SER A 491 13.35 -7.37 31.18
CA SER A 491 13.73 -8.38 32.17
C SER A 491 12.97 -9.69 31.95
N ASN A 492 13.65 -10.80 32.22
CA ASN A 492 13.04 -12.13 32.28
C ASN A 492 12.71 -12.53 33.74
N ASN A 493 13.15 -11.73 34.74
CA ASN A 493 12.80 -11.93 36.14
C ASN A 493 11.37 -11.49 36.38
N LEU A 494 10.48 -12.43 36.68
CA LEU A 494 9.05 -12.20 36.86
C LEU A 494 8.72 -11.20 37.96
N ASP A 495 9.59 -11.07 38.97
CA ASP A 495 9.34 -10.14 40.07
C ASP A 495 9.56 -8.67 39.69
N GLU A 496 10.53 -8.42 38.84
CA GLU A 496 10.95 -7.08 38.40
C GLU A 496 10.33 -6.65 37.09
N LYS A 497 9.88 -7.62 36.26
CA LYS A 497 9.39 -7.41 34.90
C LYS A 497 8.19 -6.46 34.87
N LEU A 498 8.17 -5.57 33.86
CA LEU A 498 6.96 -4.85 33.44
C LEU A 498 6.31 -5.55 32.26
N ASP A 499 4.98 -5.50 32.19
CA ASP A 499 4.19 -5.95 31.07
C ASP A 499 3.89 -4.82 30.10
N TYR A 500 3.59 -3.62 30.63
CA TYR A 500 3.18 -2.46 29.84
C TYR A 500 3.92 -1.19 30.25
N ILE A 501 4.31 -0.39 29.26
CA ILE A 501 4.73 1.00 29.44
C ILE A 501 3.75 1.89 28.70
N PHE A 502 3.02 2.74 29.44
CA PHE A 502 2.14 3.77 28.87
C PHE A 502 2.93 5.04 28.63
N THR A 503 2.77 5.66 27.45
CA THR A 503 3.59 6.82 27.08
C THR A 503 2.87 7.81 26.18
N VAL A 504 3.33 9.06 26.21
CA VAL A 504 2.90 10.12 25.28
C VAL A 504 4.16 10.76 24.69
N ASP A 505 4.36 10.67 23.40
CA ASP A 505 5.39 11.30 22.56
C ASP A 505 6.85 10.98 22.88
N ILE A 506 7.24 10.68 24.12
CA ILE A 506 8.63 10.52 24.52
C ILE A 506 9.31 9.30 23.90
N PHE A 507 8.55 8.33 23.43
CA PHE A 507 9.03 7.09 22.78
C PHE A 507 8.84 7.09 21.26
N ASN A 508 8.42 8.20 20.69
CA ASN A 508 8.35 8.33 19.24
C ASN A 508 9.75 8.25 18.60
N GLU A 509 10.80 8.75 19.29
CA GLU A 509 12.16 8.78 18.77
C GLU A 509 13.20 8.37 19.84
N GLY A 510 14.35 7.88 19.39
CA GLY A 510 15.55 7.76 20.20
C GLY A 510 15.56 6.68 21.28
N ILE A 511 14.70 5.69 21.22
CA ILE A 511 14.69 4.55 22.14
C ILE A 511 14.75 3.24 21.35
N ASP A 512 15.52 2.33 21.89
CA ASP A 512 15.76 1.02 21.32
C ASP A 512 15.41 -0.06 22.35
N ILE A 513 14.29 -0.76 22.11
CA ILE A 513 13.79 -1.83 22.97
C ILE A 513 13.51 -3.07 22.08
N PRO A 514 14.53 -3.90 21.79
CA PRO A 514 14.39 -5.01 20.86
C PRO A 514 13.34 -6.05 21.27
N LYS A 515 13.15 -6.24 22.59
CA LYS A 515 12.22 -7.26 23.12
C LYS A 515 10.74 -6.86 23.09
N ILE A 516 10.37 -5.65 22.64
CA ILE A 516 8.96 -5.28 22.47
C ILE A 516 8.31 -6.25 21.49
N ASN A 517 7.22 -6.87 21.92
CA ASN A 517 6.46 -7.82 21.11
C ASN A 517 4.98 -7.42 20.91
N GLN A 518 4.55 -6.32 21.58
CA GLN A 518 3.22 -5.75 21.36
C GLN A 518 3.27 -4.21 21.38
N ILE A 519 2.54 -3.58 20.46
CA ILE A 519 2.30 -2.14 20.42
C ILE A 519 0.80 -1.89 20.45
N ILE A 520 0.35 -1.00 21.33
CA ILE A 520 -1.05 -0.58 21.41
C ILE A 520 -1.12 0.92 21.14
N MET A 521 -1.93 1.30 20.15
CA MET A 521 -2.15 2.70 19.76
C MET A 521 -3.54 3.13 20.21
N LEU A 522 -3.61 4.05 21.19
CA LEU A 522 -4.83 4.60 21.76
C LEU A 522 -5.04 6.06 21.36
N ARG A 523 -4.27 6.54 20.39
CA ARG A 523 -4.27 7.93 19.94
C ARG A 523 -4.55 8.04 18.45
N PRO A 524 -5.21 9.14 18.01
CA PRO A 524 -5.38 9.37 16.58
C PRO A 524 -4.02 9.53 15.88
N THR A 525 -3.91 8.98 14.69
CA THR A 525 -2.75 9.16 13.83
C THR A 525 -2.70 10.59 13.31
N GLN A 526 -1.73 11.37 13.76
CA GLN A 526 -1.56 12.79 13.37
C GLN A 526 -0.61 12.94 12.18
N SER A 527 0.29 11.98 11.98
CA SER A 527 1.30 11.97 10.92
C SER A 527 1.70 10.53 10.61
N ASN A 528 1.83 10.22 9.33
CA ASN A 528 2.38 8.94 8.86
C ASN A 528 3.81 8.71 9.38
N ILE A 529 4.61 9.77 9.52
CA ILE A 529 5.98 9.71 10.05
C ILE A 529 5.97 9.23 11.50
N ILE A 530 5.14 9.86 12.36
CA ILE A 530 5.03 9.48 13.78
C ILE A 530 4.54 8.03 13.90
N PHE A 531 3.53 7.66 13.09
CA PHE A 531 3.01 6.30 13.08
C PHE A 531 4.11 5.26 12.76
N ILE A 532 4.88 5.50 11.69
CA ILE A 532 5.99 4.62 11.30
C ILE A 532 7.08 4.59 12.37
N GLN A 533 7.35 5.71 13.04
CA GLN A 533 8.32 5.77 14.14
C GLN A 533 7.86 4.95 15.35
N GLN A 534 6.59 5.03 15.72
CA GLN A 534 5.99 4.23 16.79
C GLN A 534 6.01 2.73 16.46
N LEU A 535 5.56 2.37 15.26
CA LEU A 535 5.61 1.00 14.76
C LEU A 535 7.05 0.46 14.75
N GLY A 536 7.98 1.30 14.31
CA GLY A 536 9.40 0.97 14.22
C GLY A 536 10.06 0.58 15.55
N ARG A 537 9.49 0.94 16.71
CA ARG A 537 10.02 0.55 18.03
C ARG A 537 10.01 -0.96 18.23
N GLY A 538 8.98 -1.64 17.73
CA GLY A 538 8.84 -3.08 17.85
C GLY A 538 9.36 -3.89 16.67
N LEU A 539 9.82 -3.27 15.57
CA LEU A 539 10.21 -3.97 14.35
C LEU A 539 11.62 -4.54 14.36
N ARG A 540 12.39 -4.31 15.43
CA ARG A 540 13.77 -4.81 15.52
C ARG A 540 13.79 -6.33 15.66
N LYS A 541 14.65 -6.97 14.85
CA LYS A 541 14.95 -8.39 15.01
C LYS A 541 15.66 -8.61 16.36
N PHE A 542 15.19 -9.58 17.09
CA PHE A 542 15.78 -10.05 18.31
C PHE A 542 15.75 -11.58 18.34
N GLU A 543 16.61 -12.20 19.09
CA GLU A 543 16.68 -13.65 19.23
C GLU A 543 15.31 -14.20 19.69
N ASN A 544 14.80 -15.18 18.98
CA ASN A 544 13.49 -15.82 19.20
C ASN A 544 12.25 -14.93 19.04
N LYS A 545 12.39 -13.73 18.52
CA LYS A 545 11.26 -12.89 18.20
C LYS A 545 10.77 -13.17 16.77
N GLU A 546 9.59 -13.80 16.67
CA GLU A 546 9.00 -14.22 15.41
C GLU A 546 8.19 -13.12 14.74
N TYR A 547 7.40 -12.35 15.52
CA TYR A 547 6.58 -11.25 15.00
C TYR A 547 6.30 -10.18 16.07
N LEU A 548 5.74 -9.07 15.61
CA LEU A 548 5.22 -7.99 16.44
C LEU A 548 3.71 -7.93 16.31
N THR A 549 2.97 -7.89 17.40
CA THR A 549 1.53 -7.58 17.41
C THR A 549 1.32 -6.08 17.53
N VAL A 550 0.51 -5.50 16.63
CA VAL A 550 0.13 -4.09 16.67
C VAL A 550 -1.38 -3.98 16.75
N ILE A 551 -1.89 -3.34 17.80
CA ILE A 551 -3.30 -3.15 18.04
C ILE A 551 -3.59 -1.65 17.99
N ASP A 552 -4.38 -1.21 17.02
CA ASP A 552 -4.71 0.20 16.80
C ASP A 552 -6.20 0.43 17.03
N PHE A 553 -6.54 1.25 18.03
CA PHE A 553 -7.91 1.58 18.40
C PHE A 553 -8.39 2.76 17.56
N ILE A 554 -9.19 2.47 16.54
CA ILE A 554 -9.67 3.42 15.55
C ILE A 554 -11.01 4.00 15.99
N GLY A 555 -10.98 5.30 16.32
CA GLY A 555 -12.17 6.11 16.62
C GLY A 555 -12.70 6.84 15.37
N ASN A 556 -13.52 7.85 15.60
CA ASN A 556 -14.06 8.73 14.56
C ASN A 556 -13.08 9.89 14.27
N TYR A 557 -11.85 9.56 13.87
CA TYR A 557 -10.78 10.55 13.66
C TYR A 557 -10.74 11.03 12.21
N GLN A 558 -10.50 12.33 11.99
CA GLN A 558 -10.43 12.93 10.66
C GLN A 558 -9.24 12.40 9.84
N ASN A 559 -8.16 12.03 10.50
CA ASN A 559 -6.90 11.64 9.86
C ASN A 559 -6.72 10.12 9.72
N ASN A 560 -7.76 9.31 9.87
CA ASN A 560 -7.66 7.86 9.71
C ASN A 560 -7.13 7.44 8.33
N PHE A 561 -7.25 8.28 7.30
CA PHE A 561 -6.66 8.05 5.98
C PHE A 561 -5.12 7.96 6.01
N LEU A 562 -4.46 8.49 7.05
CA LEU A 562 -3.00 8.39 7.21
C LEU A 562 -2.55 6.98 7.60
N ILE A 563 -3.44 6.16 8.15
CA ILE A 563 -3.14 4.76 8.52
C ILE A 563 -2.76 3.95 7.27
N PRO A 564 -3.60 3.84 6.22
CA PRO A 564 -3.19 3.16 5.01
C PRO A 564 -2.01 3.83 4.30
N VAL A 565 -1.89 5.17 4.32
CA VAL A 565 -0.71 5.88 3.80
C VAL A 565 0.58 5.35 4.45
N ALA A 566 0.58 5.21 5.78
CA ALA A 566 1.75 4.75 6.52
C ALA A 566 2.02 3.24 6.32
N LEU A 567 0.99 2.40 6.43
CA LEU A 567 1.12 0.95 6.38
C LEU A 567 1.50 0.44 4.99
N PHE A 568 0.90 0.98 3.94
CA PHE A 568 1.18 0.57 2.56
C PHE A 568 2.23 1.44 1.86
N GLY A 569 2.66 2.54 2.50
CA GLY A 569 3.66 3.45 1.95
C GLY A 569 3.17 4.23 0.71
N ASP A 570 1.87 4.52 0.65
CA ASP A 570 1.32 5.32 -0.45
C ASP A 570 1.84 6.75 -0.39
N THR A 571 2.41 7.20 -1.48
CA THR A 571 2.91 8.56 -1.66
C THR A 571 2.10 9.35 -2.69
N SER A 572 1.20 8.67 -3.40
CA SER A 572 0.35 9.29 -4.42
C SER A 572 -0.70 10.20 -3.84
N TYR A 573 -1.14 9.91 -2.60
CA TYR A 573 -2.31 10.53 -1.97
C TYR A 573 -3.56 10.50 -2.86
N SER A 574 -3.70 9.45 -3.66
CA SER A 574 -4.90 9.19 -4.43
C SER A 574 -5.95 8.50 -3.56
N LYS A 575 -7.13 9.10 -3.42
CA LYS A 575 -8.24 8.52 -2.66
C LYS A 575 -8.59 7.10 -3.14
N ASP A 576 -8.56 6.88 -4.45
CA ASP A 576 -8.89 5.59 -5.05
C ASP A 576 -7.84 4.54 -4.76
N ASN A 577 -6.56 4.93 -4.85
CA ASN A 577 -5.47 4.04 -4.51
C ASN A 577 -5.54 3.62 -3.04
N LEU A 578 -5.76 4.59 -2.14
CA LEU A 578 -5.92 4.30 -0.71
C LEU A 578 -7.11 3.36 -0.43
N ARG A 579 -8.25 3.53 -1.12
CA ARG A 579 -9.40 2.62 -0.98
C ARG A 579 -9.06 1.21 -1.48
N LYS A 580 -8.44 1.09 -2.65
CA LYS A 580 -7.97 -0.20 -3.19
C LYS A 580 -7.02 -0.90 -2.21
N LEU A 581 -6.04 -0.20 -1.65
CA LEU A 581 -5.09 -0.73 -0.67
C LEU A 581 -5.78 -1.28 0.58
N VAL A 582 -6.75 -0.55 1.12
CA VAL A 582 -7.52 -0.99 2.30
C VAL A 582 -8.38 -2.23 1.99
N VAL A 583 -8.93 -2.34 0.78
CA VAL A 583 -9.70 -3.52 0.36
C VAL A 583 -8.79 -4.72 0.10
N SER A 584 -7.69 -4.50 -0.59
CA SER A 584 -6.74 -5.56 -0.96
C SER A 584 -5.95 -6.09 0.25
N GLY A 585 -5.76 -5.28 1.29
CA GLY A 585 -5.20 -5.69 2.58
C GLY A 585 -3.90 -6.48 2.45
N ASN A 586 -3.94 -7.76 2.87
CA ASN A 586 -2.76 -8.62 2.98
C ASN A 586 -2.03 -8.89 1.65
N SER A 587 -2.69 -8.78 0.50
CA SER A 587 -2.04 -8.99 -0.81
C SER A 587 -1.08 -7.85 -1.19
N GLU A 588 -1.29 -6.65 -0.63
CA GLU A 588 -0.52 -5.45 -0.96
C GLU A 588 0.69 -5.24 -0.03
N ILE A 589 0.81 -5.99 1.06
CA ILE A 589 1.92 -5.83 2.00
C ILE A 589 3.03 -6.86 1.72
N PRO A 590 4.32 -6.46 1.64
CA PRO A 590 5.39 -7.39 1.37
C PRO A 590 5.69 -8.31 2.57
N GLY A 591 6.29 -9.46 2.28
CA GLY A 591 6.75 -10.40 3.30
C GLY A 591 5.61 -11.07 4.06
N ALA A 592 5.89 -11.44 5.31
CA ALA A 592 5.01 -12.20 6.18
C ALA A 592 4.12 -11.33 7.09
N SER A 593 4.18 -10.00 6.96
CA SER A 593 3.32 -9.07 7.71
C SER A 593 1.86 -9.16 7.24
N THR A 594 0.93 -8.88 8.16
CA THR A 594 -0.51 -8.84 7.87
C THR A 594 -1.15 -7.56 8.37
N ILE A 595 -2.18 -7.09 7.65
CA ILE A 595 -2.99 -5.94 8.01
C ILE A 595 -4.45 -6.37 8.02
N ASN A 596 -5.10 -6.19 9.14
CA ASN A 596 -6.49 -6.55 9.36
C ASN A 596 -7.24 -5.36 9.96
N PHE A 597 -8.42 -5.08 9.42
CA PHE A 597 -9.35 -4.09 9.97
C PHE A 597 -10.69 -4.76 10.29
N ASP A 598 -11.31 -4.42 11.40
CA ASP A 598 -12.71 -4.77 11.58
C ASP A 598 -13.60 -3.90 10.65
N GLU A 599 -14.83 -4.34 10.40
CA GLU A 599 -15.69 -3.70 9.38
C GLU A 599 -15.99 -2.22 9.73
N ILE A 600 -16.18 -1.90 11.00
CA ILE A 600 -16.46 -0.53 11.43
C ILE A 600 -15.23 0.36 11.26
N SER A 601 -14.05 -0.11 11.68
CA SER A 601 -12.79 0.62 11.48
C SER A 601 -12.49 0.85 10.01
N LYS A 602 -12.73 -0.16 9.18
CA LYS A 602 -12.60 -0.07 7.72
C LYS A 602 -13.51 1.01 7.14
N GLN A 603 -14.77 1.04 7.58
CA GLN A 603 -15.72 2.09 7.16
C GLN A 603 -15.24 3.48 7.63
N LYS A 604 -14.73 3.62 8.85
CA LYS A 604 -14.17 4.89 9.35
C LYS A 604 -12.97 5.38 8.57
N ILE A 605 -12.13 4.47 8.12
CA ILE A 605 -11.03 4.81 7.21
C ILE A 605 -11.60 5.30 5.87
N PHE A 606 -12.60 4.63 5.30
CA PHE A 606 -13.24 5.07 4.05
C PHE A 606 -13.92 6.44 4.19
N ASP A 607 -14.64 6.67 5.27
CA ASP A 607 -15.27 7.97 5.57
C ASP A 607 -14.20 9.09 5.64
N SER A 608 -13.08 8.80 6.33
CA SER A 608 -11.94 9.71 6.42
C SER A 608 -11.29 9.96 5.06
N ILE A 609 -11.08 8.93 4.23
CA ILE A 609 -10.56 9.09 2.85
C ILE A 609 -11.51 9.97 2.03
N SER A 610 -12.84 9.73 2.15
CA SER A 610 -13.85 10.47 1.38
C SER A 610 -13.88 11.94 1.77
N SER A 611 -13.85 12.25 3.06
CA SER A 611 -13.91 13.63 3.59
C SER A 611 -12.56 14.37 3.49
N ALA A 612 -11.41 13.67 3.43
CA ALA A 612 -10.10 14.30 3.37
C ALA A 612 -9.93 15.17 2.12
N ASN A 613 -9.47 16.39 2.30
CA ASN A 613 -9.03 17.23 1.18
C ASN A 613 -7.53 17.04 0.96
N LEU A 614 -7.17 16.04 0.15
CA LEU A 614 -5.77 15.70 -0.13
C LEU A 614 -5.09 16.61 -1.14
N GLN A 615 -5.87 17.43 -1.88
CA GLN A 615 -5.39 18.31 -2.95
C GLN A 615 -5.40 19.78 -2.56
N THR A 616 -5.20 20.11 -1.28
CA THR A 616 -5.09 21.51 -0.86
C THR A 616 -3.81 22.13 -1.43
N LYS A 617 -3.85 23.45 -1.72
CA LYS A 617 -2.66 24.19 -2.17
C LYS A 617 -1.46 23.97 -1.25
N ARG A 618 -1.69 23.96 0.06
CA ARG A 618 -0.66 23.72 1.08
C ARG A 618 0.01 22.34 0.92
N ASN A 619 -0.78 21.28 0.74
CA ASN A 619 -0.26 19.93 0.57
C ASN A 619 0.53 19.81 -0.72
N LEU A 620 0.02 20.36 -1.82
CA LEU A 620 0.71 20.39 -3.12
C LEU A 620 2.06 21.14 -3.02
N ILE A 621 2.09 22.31 -2.37
CA ILE A 621 3.32 23.07 -2.16
C ILE A 621 4.31 22.29 -1.30
N ASN A 622 3.86 21.62 -0.25
CA ASN A 622 4.73 20.84 0.62
C ASN A 622 5.40 19.69 -0.13
N ASP A 623 4.62 18.91 -0.91
CA ASP A 623 5.17 17.79 -1.68
C ASP A 623 6.11 18.26 -2.81
N TYR A 624 5.77 19.38 -3.45
CA TYR A 624 6.65 20.03 -4.42
C TYR A 624 7.99 20.47 -3.78
N LYS A 625 7.94 21.17 -2.65
CA LYS A 625 9.14 21.62 -1.92
C LYS A 625 9.99 20.44 -1.45
N LEU A 626 9.36 19.39 -0.97
CA LEU A 626 10.06 18.18 -0.54
C LEU A 626 10.90 17.59 -1.69
N LEU A 627 10.29 17.42 -2.86
CA LEU A 627 11.00 16.90 -4.01
C LEU A 627 12.04 17.88 -4.55
N LYS A 628 11.73 19.20 -4.57
CA LYS A 628 12.70 20.26 -4.93
C LYS A 628 13.94 20.20 -4.03
N ASN A 629 13.74 20.12 -2.71
CA ASN A 629 14.84 20.02 -1.74
C ASN A 629 15.66 18.74 -1.96
N ARG A 630 15.01 17.63 -2.26
CA ARG A 630 15.67 16.35 -2.55
C ARG A 630 16.56 16.44 -3.81
N LEU A 631 16.07 17.06 -4.88
CA LEU A 631 16.77 17.17 -6.16
C LEU A 631 17.74 18.37 -6.27
N GLY A 632 17.60 19.37 -5.42
CA GLY A 632 18.37 20.61 -5.48
C GLY A 632 18.05 21.51 -6.69
N ARG A 633 16.96 21.20 -7.40
CA ARG A 633 16.48 21.96 -8.57
C ARG A 633 14.95 21.92 -8.61
N ILE A 634 14.37 22.77 -9.46
CA ILE A 634 12.95 22.69 -9.77
C ILE A 634 12.65 21.29 -10.33
N PRO A 635 11.76 20.50 -9.68
CA PRO A 635 11.37 19.19 -10.20
C PRO A 635 10.50 19.35 -11.45
N MET A 636 10.65 18.44 -12.39
CA MET A 636 9.77 18.27 -13.54
C MET A 636 8.71 17.20 -13.23
N MET A 637 7.65 17.07 -14.02
CA MET A 637 6.59 16.09 -13.78
C MET A 637 7.13 14.64 -13.75
N ILE A 638 8.08 14.33 -14.63
CA ILE A 638 8.70 13.00 -14.66
C ILE A 638 9.46 12.69 -13.37
N ASP A 639 10.08 13.69 -12.74
CA ASP A 639 10.82 13.47 -11.49
C ASP A 639 9.92 12.95 -10.36
N PHE A 640 8.65 13.36 -10.33
CA PHE A 640 7.70 12.86 -9.32
C PHE A 640 7.44 11.35 -9.48
N LEU A 641 7.30 10.87 -10.71
CA LEU A 641 7.13 9.43 -10.96
C LEU A 641 8.38 8.65 -10.61
N GLU A 642 9.56 9.13 -11.04
CA GLU A 642 10.84 8.45 -10.81
C GLU A 642 11.21 8.37 -9.31
N ASN A 643 10.74 9.33 -8.52
CA ASN A 643 10.98 9.38 -7.09
C ASN A 643 9.81 8.84 -6.24
N ASN A 644 8.83 8.16 -6.85
CA ASN A 644 7.64 7.65 -6.17
C ASN A 644 7.01 8.71 -5.25
N SER A 645 6.77 9.90 -5.80
CA SER A 645 6.16 11.04 -5.10
C SER A 645 4.72 11.24 -5.55
N ARG A 646 4.10 12.36 -5.16
CA ARG A 646 2.72 12.69 -5.55
C ARG A 646 2.55 12.66 -7.07
N ASP A 647 1.40 12.14 -7.53
CA ASP A 647 1.08 12.16 -8.96
C ASP A 647 0.99 13.60 -9.47
N PRO A 648 1.86 14.02 -10.41
CA PRO A 648 1.95 15.41 -10.86
C PRO A 648 0.73 15.91 -11.63
N ILE A 649 -0.15 15.04 -12.10
CA ILE A 649 -1.44 15.46 -12.68
C ILE A 649 -2.29 16.27 -11.70
N GLN A 650 -2.09 16.08 -10.39
CA GLN A 650 -2.81 16.84 -9.37
C GLN A 650 -2.42 18.32 -9.37
N PHE A 651 -1.17 18.66 -9.70
CA PHE A 651 -0.74 20.05 -9.87
C PHE A 651 -1.37 20.67 -11.11
N VAL A 652 -1.45 19.91 -12.20
CA VAL A 652 -2.11 20.33 -13.45
C VAL A 652 -3.60 20.57 -13.22
N ASN A 653 -4.27 19.65 -12.53
CA ASN A 653 -5.69 19.78 -12.18
C ASN A 653 -5.97 20.99 -11.29
N TYR A 654 -5.02 21.37 -10.44
CA TYR A 654 -5.12 22.55 -9.57
C TYR A 654 -4.89 23.86 -10.32
N SER A 655 -3.92 23.93 -11.24
CA SER A 655 -3.41 25.19 -11.84
C SER A 655 -3.54 25.28 -13.37
N ASN A 656 -4.14 24.30 -14.05
CA ASN A 656 -4.30 24.11 -15.51
C ASN A 656 -3.02 23.67 -16.26
N SER A 657 -1.83 23.95 -15.78
CA SER A 657 -0.57 23.36 -16.23
C SER A 657 0.40 23.23 -15.07
N TYR A 658 1.42 22.38 -15.23
CA TYR A 658 2.47 22.27 -14.22
C TYR A 658 3.31 23.54 -14.15
N LEU A 659 3.55 24.21 -15.28
CA LEU A 659 4.22 25.52 -15.32
C LEU A 659 3.46 26.58 -14.51
N ASP A 660 2.12 26.65 -14.64
CA ASP A 660 1.29 27.58 -13.85
C ASP A 660 1.45 27.34 -12.35
N PHE A 661 1.48 26.05 -11.95
CA PHE A 661 1.69 25.70 -10.54
C PHE A 661 3.08 26.17 -10.07
N VAL A 662 4.14 25.80 -10.79
CA VAL A 662 5.52 26.19 -10.46
C VAL A 662 5.65 27.71 -10.37
N SER A 663 5.12 28.45 -11.35
CA SER A 663 5.11 29.92 -11.35
C SER A 663 4.34 30.54 -10.17
N SER A 664 3.39 29.79 -9.59
CA SER A 664 2.66 30.25 -8.39
C SER A 664 3.43 30.06 -7.08
N VAL A 665 4.52 29.30 -7.11
CA VAL A 665 5.32 28.92 -5.93
C VAL A 665 6.71 29.54 -5.96
N GLU A 666 7.30 29.68 -7.15
CA GLU A 666 8.65 30.23 -7.36
C GLU A 666 8.60 31.74 -7.71
N ASN A 667 9.26 32.54 -6.89
CA ASN A 667 9.24 34.01 -7.04
C ASN A 667 10.07 34.50 -8.22
N ASP A 668 11.02 33.73 -8.75
CA ASP A 668 11.99 34.15 -9.77
C ASP A 668 11.59 33.74 -11.19
N LEU A 669 10.39 33.18 -11.39
CA LEU A 669 9.89 32.75 -12.68
C LEU A 669 9.01 33.83 -13.36
N ASP A 670 9.47 35.09 -13.42
CA ASP A 670 8.70 36.15 -14.04
C ASP A 670 8.59 36.00 -15.59
N LYS A 671 7.32 36.03 -16.06
CA LYS A 671 6.86 36.13 -17.47
C LYS A 671 7.62 35.26 -18.48
N ILE A 672 7.27 33.97 -18.51
CA ILE A 672 8.08 33.03 -19.24
C ILE A 672 7.49 32.64 -20.60
N LEU A 673 6.18 32.73 -20.79
CA LEU A 673 5.49 32.46 -22.06
C LEU A 673 4.50 33.57 -22.39
N ASP A 674 4.34 33.84 -23.69
CA ASP A 674 3.21 34.68 -24.15
C ASP A 674 1.87 33.96 -23.86
N SER A 675 0.78 34.72 -23.85
CA SER A 675 -0.55 34.19 -23.48
C SER A 675 -1.04 33.08 -24.42
N THR A 676 -0.61 33.05 -25.68
CA THR A 676 -1.00 32.09 -26.70
C THR A 676 -0.28 30.75 -26.45
N ASN A 677 1.04 30.80 -26.27
CA ASN A 677 1.85 29.60 -25.96
C ASN A 677 1.52 29.04 -24.59
N LEU A 678 1.24 29.87 -23.59
CA LEU A 678 0.78 29.41 -22.29
C LEU A 678 -0.57 28.68 -22.41
N LYS A 679 -1.51 29.22 -23.18
CA LYS A 679 -2.80 28.58 -23.42
C LYS A 679 -2.66 27.25 -24.13
N LEU A 680 -1.78 27.17 -25.10
CA LEU A 680 -1.47 25.94 -25.81
C LEU A 680 -0.89 24.86 -24.84
N LEU A 681 0.05 25.24 -23.97
CA LEU A 681 0.63 24.35 -22.97
C LEU A 681 -0.42 23.86 -21.95
N GLN A 682 -1.33 24.74 -21.52
CA GLN A 682 -2.44 24.37 -20.63
C GLN A 682 -3.35 23.31 -21.27
N ILE A 683 -3.69 23.48 -22.56
CA ILE A 683 -4.52 22.50 -23.27
C ILE A 683 -3.78 21.16 -23.39
N PHE A 684 -2.52 21.17 -23.77
CA PHE A 684 -1.72 19.93 -23.83
C PHE A 684 -1.65 19.25 -22.47
N SER A 685 -1.29 19.97 -21.43
CA SER A 685 -1.08 19.39 -20.09
C SER A 685 -2.34 18.78 -19.50
N ARG A 686 -3.49 19.45 -19.65
CA ARG A 686 -4.75 19.04 -19.01
C ARG A 686 -5.57 18.07 -19.83
N ASP A 687 -5.61 18.26 -21.16
CA ASP A 687 -6.62 17.62 -22.01
C ASP A 687 -6.03 16.51 -22.89
N ILE A 688 -4.71 16.53 -23.14
CA ILE A 688 -4.03 15.57 -24.02
C ILE A 688 -2.99 14.77 -23.23
N ASN A 689 -2.04 15.41 -22.58
CA ASN A 689 -0.92 14.75 -21.88
C ASN A 689 -1.29 14.40 -20.42
N ASN A 690 -2.49 13.88 -20.19
CA ASN A 690 -3.03 13.58 -18.85
C ASN A 690 -2.81 12.13 -18.39
N GLY A 691 -2.11 11.31 -19.16
CA GLY A 691 -1.82 9.91 -18.82
C GLY A 691 -3.00 8.93 -18.97
N CYS A 692 -4.11 9.34 -19.60
CA CYS A 692 -5.29 8.50 -19.83
C CYS A 692 -5.22 7.72 -21.15
N SER A 693 -4.51 8.24 -22.14
CA SER A 693 -4.34 7.62 -23.46
C SER A 693 -2.92 7.85 -23.95
N PHE A 694 -2.46 7.10 -24.94
CA PHE A 694 -1.07 7.16 -25.36
C PHE A 694 -0.88 7.56 -26.82
N LEU A 695 -1.86 7.26 -27.68
CA LEU A 695 -1.70 7.32 -29.13
C LEU A 695 -1.39 8.75 -29.61
N GLU A 696 -2.22 9.71 -29.24
CA GLU A 696 -2.03 11.12 -29.57
C GLU A 696 -0.77 11.68 -28.94
N VAL A 697 -0.43 11.27 -27.71
CA VAL A 697 0.77 11.70 -26.99
C VAL A 697 2.05 11.16 -27.65
N PHE A 698 2.01 9.90 -28.09
CA PHE A 698 3.12 9.30 -28.81
C PHE A 698 3.36 10.00 -30.17
N VAL A 699 2.27 10.29 -30.90
CA VAL A 699 2.37 11.05 -32.14
C VAL A 699 2.93 12.46 -31.90
N LEU A 700 2.45 13.17 -30.89
CA LEU A 700 3.02 14.47 -30.47
C LEU A 700 4.52 14.39 -30.20
N LYS A 701 4.97 13.36 -29.49
CA LYS A 701 6.39 13.12 -29.29
C LYS A 701 7.14 13.04 -30.61
N VAL A 702 6.72 12.14 -31.47
CA VAL A 702 7.40 11.86 -32.75
C VAL A 702 7.43 13.09 -33.65
N ILE A 703 6.31 13.80 -33.83
CA ILE A 703 6.29 14.98 -34.71
C ILE A 703 7.03 16.20 -34.12
N SER A 704 7.12 16.30 -32.80
CA SER A 704 7.93 17.35 -32.17
C SER A 704 9.42 17.12 -32.35
N GLU A 705 9.85 15.87 -32.42
CA GLU A 705 11.26 15.48 -32.64
C GLU A 705 11.63 15.49 -34.15
N GLU A 706 10.87 14.78 -34.99
CA GLU A 706 11.23 14.53 -36.42
C GLU A 706 10.62 15.54 -37.38
N LYS A 707 9.66 16.36 -36.96
CA LYS A 707 8.92 17.38 -37.75
C LYS A 707 8.02 16.79 -38.84
N ILE A 708 8.33 15.62 -39.38
CA ILE A 708 7.56 14.90 -40.39
C ILE A 708 7.76 13.39 -40.23
N ILE A 709 6.68 12.61 -40.35
CA ILE A 709 6.75 11.15 -40.33
C ILE A 709 5.71 10.55 -41.32
N SER A 710 6.10 9.52 -42.06
CA SER A 710 5.13 8.73 -42.86
C SER A 710 4.28 7.84 -41.98
N ILE A 711 3.04 7.60 -42.40
CA ILE A 711 2.10 6.73 -41.68
C ILE A 711 2.69 5.32 -41.50
N GLU A 712 3.30 4.74 -42.52
CA GLU A 712 3.93 3.42 -42.45
C GLU A 712 5.02 3.32 -41.37
N LYS A 713 5.85 4.34 -41.26
CA LYS A 713 6.89 4.40 -40.22
C LYS A 713 6.30 4.56 -38.83
N LEU A 714 5.25 5.34 -38.72
CA LEU A 714 4.54 5.55 -37.47
C LEU A 714 3.82 4.27 -37.01
N GLU A 715 3.10 3.60 -37.89
CA GLU A 715 2.44 2.30 -37.67
C GLU A 715 3.43 1.26 -37.13
N LYS A 716 4.56 1.12 -37.83
CA LYS A 716 5.62 0.19 -37.42
C LYS A 716 6.12 0.47 -36.00
N ARG A 717 6.38 1.74 -35.64
CA ARG A 717 6.85 2.11 -34.30
C ARG A 717 5.82 1.88 -33.21
N ILE A 718 4.54 2.16 -33.48
CA ILE A 718 3.45 1.91 -32.54
C ILE A 718 3.31 0.41 -32.30
N PHE A 719 3.32 -0.37 -33.38
CA PHE A 719 3.21 -1.82 -33.29
C PHE A 719 4.40 -2.44 -32.55
N GLU A 720 5.64 -2.05 -32.89
CA GLU A 720 6.84 -2.55 -32.20
C GLU A 720 6.84 -2.28 -30.70
N LYS A 721 6.35 -1.10 -30.29
CA LYS A 721 6.39 -0.69 -28.89
C LYS A 721 5.20 -1.16 -28.06
N TYR A 722 3.98 -1.09 -28.62
CA TYR A 722 2.74 -1.30 -27.88
C TYR A 722 1.93 -2.51 -28.35
N GLN A 723 2.32 -3.16 -29.44
CA GLN A 723 1.61 -4.27 -30.08
C GLN A 723 0.17 -3.89 -30.51
N ILE A 724 -0.06 -2.62 -30.83
CA ILE A 724 -1.36 -2.05 -31.18
C ILE A 724 -1.39 -1.76 -32.67
N LYS A 725 -2.54 -2.11 -33.31
CA LYS A 725 -2.76 -1.86 -34.71
C LYS A 725 -3.07 -0.37 -34.94
N PHE A 726 -2.50 0.20 -35.97
CA PHE A 726 -2.70 1.60 -36.36
C PHE A 726 -3.36 1.62 -37.75
N ASP A 727 -4.50 2.25 -37.90
CA ASP A 727 -5.35 2.25 -39.10
C ASP A 727 -5.82 3.67 -39.46
N ASN A 728 -6.67 3.78 -40.47
CA ASN A 728 -7.24 5.07 -40.88
C ASN A 728 -8.07 5.75 -39.79
N ASN A 729 -8.79 4.97 -38.95
CA ASN A 729 -9.56 5.53 -37.83
C ASN A 729 -8.62 6.15 -36.80
N SER A 730 -7.44 5.54 -36.60
CA SER A 730 -6.39 6.10 -35.74
C SER A 730 -5.85 7.43 -36.23
N ILE A 731 -5.71 7.61 -37.55
CA ILE A 731 -5.30 8.88 -38.15
C ILE A 731 -6.37 9.94 -37.94
N GLU A 732 -7.60 9.62 -38.19
CA GLU A 732 -8.74 10.52 -38.01
C GLU A 732 -8.87 10.95 -36.56
N PHE A 733 -8.77 10.03 -35.63
CA PHE A 733 -8.70 10.27 -34.20
C PHE A 733 -7.59 11.28 -33.86
N ILE A 734 -6.36 11.05 -34.30
CA ILE A 734 -5.22 11.92 -34.04
C ILE A 734 -5.45 13.33 -34.55
N LEU A 735 -5.94 13.47 -35.80
CA LEU A 735 -6.21 14.78 -36.40
C LEU A 735 -7.33 15.52 -35.65
N ASN A 736 -8.36 14.79 -35.21
CA ASN A 736 -9.46 15.37 -34.46
C ASN A 736 -9.00 15.89 -33.08
N ILE A 737 -8.22 15.09 -32.35
CA ILE A 737 -7.77 15.43 -31.01
C ILE A 737 -6.66 16.48 -31.03
N LEU A 738 -5.58 16.27 -31.81
CA LEU A 738 -4.43 17.17 -31.80
C LEU A 738 -4.77 18.55 -32.40
N ASN A 739 -5.63 18.61 -33.39
CA ASN A 739 -6.09 19.90 -33.92
C ASN A 739 -7.25 20.52 -33.13
N LEU A 740 -7.56 19.98 -31.94
CA LEU A 740 -8.52 20.55 -30.98
C LEU A 740 -9.96 20.66 -31.50
N ASN A 741 -10.35 19.83 -32.46
CA ASN A 741 -11.72 19.79 -32.99
C ASN A 741 -12.69 19.14 -31.98
N TYR A 742 -12.24 18.09 -31.28
CA TYR A 742 -13.02 17.39 -30.27
C TYR A 742 -13.38 18.29 -29.07
N PHE A 743 -12.46 19.13 -28.61
CA PHE A 743 -12.60 19.90 -27.38
C PHE A 743 -13.44 21.16 -27.62
N ILE A 744 -14.42 21.41 -26.73
CA ILE A 744 -15.30 22.59 -26.81
C ILE A 744 -14.96 23.62 -25.73
N ASP A 745 -15.26 24.90 -26.01
CA ASP A 745 -15.27 25.94 -24.99
C ASP A 745 -16.51 25.77 -24.09
N ARG A 746 -16.30 25.50 -22.81
CA ARG A 746 -17.37 25.27 -21.82
C ARG A 746 -18.05 26.58 -21.38
N LYS A 747 -17.45 27.73 -21.65
CA LYS A 747 -18.03 29.03 -21.35
C LYS A 747 -19.03 29.48 -22.41
N ASP A 748 -18.91 28.92 -23.60
CA ASP A 748 -19.80 29.24 -24.73
C ASP A 748 -20.93 28.20 -24.84
N LYS A 749 -22.17 28.67 -24.74
CA LYS A 749 -23.37 27.83 -24.92
C LYS A 749 -23.48 27.25 -26.34
N LYS A 750 -22.77 27.77 -27.32
CA LYS A 750 -22.76 27.36 -28.72
C LYS A 750 -21.90 26.13 -29.01
N ARG A 751 -21.21 25.56 -28.03
CA ARG A 751 -20.33 24.38 -28.21
C ARG A 751 -19.28 24.60 -29.30
N THR A 752 -18.61 25.75 -29.31
CA THR A 752 -17.61 26.06 -30.31
C THR A 752 -16.33 25.23 -30.05
N PRO A 753 -15.83 24.47 -31.04
CA PRO A 753 -14.55 23.76 -30.90
C PRO A 753 -13.40 24.72 -30.59
N LEU A 754 -12.45 24.28 -29.74
CA LEU A 754 -11.29 25.10 -29.38
C LEU A 754 -10.46 25.50 -30.61
N ARG A 755 -10.41 24.64 -31.64
CA ARG A 755 -9.78 25.00 -32.92
C ARG A 755 -10.34 26.28 -33.51
N SER A 756 -11.65 26.46 -33.55
CA SER A 756 -12.30 27.63 -34.11
C SER A 756 -12.05 28.93 -33.31
N ILE A 757 -11.71 28.77 -32.01
CA ILE A 757 -11.45 29.91 -31.12
C ILE A 757 -10.00 30.35 -31.19
N TYR A 758 -9.05 29.42 -31.16
CA TYR A 758 -7.61 29.73 -31.06
C TYR A 758 -6.87 29.58 -32.35
N ASN A 759 -7.47 28.95 -33.37
CA ASN A 759 -6.89 28.70 -34.69
C ASN A 759 -5.46 28.05 -34.63
N PHE A 760 -5.25 27.16 -33.65
CA PHE A 760 -3.98 26.45 -33.55
C PHE A 760 -3.83 25.40 -34.65
N GLU A 761 -2.69 25.44 -35.33
CA GLU A 761 -2.24 24.40 -36.26
C GLU A 761 -1.18 23.54 -35.56
N ILE A 762 -1.59 22.35 -35.11
CA ILE A 762 -0.72 21.44 -34.33
C ILE A 762 -0.11 20.39 -35.23
N VAL A 763 -0.94 19.73 -36.05
CA VAL A 763 -0.54 18.68 -36.98
C VAL A 763 -1.29 18.79 -38.28
N ASN A 764 -0.58 18.59 -39.39
CA ASN A 764 -1.12 18.56 -40.73
C ASN A 764 -0.93 17.17 -41.32
N PHE A 765 -1.87 16.69 -42.12
CA PHE A 765 -1.80 15.43 -42.83
C PHE A 765 -1.80 15.67 -44.34
N GLU A 766 -0.70 15.35 -45.02
CA GLU A 766 -0.52 15.57 -46.46
C GLU A 766 0.35 14.45 -47.05
N ASN A 767 -0.07 13.91 -48.20
CA ASN A 767 0.72 12.92 -48.96
C ASN A 767 1.14 11.70 -48.10
N ASN A 768 0.23 11.17 -47.31
CA ASN A 768 0.48 10.05 -46.38
C ASN A 768 1.53 10.32 -45.31
N ASN A 769 1.76 11.61 -44.97
CA ASN A 769 2.66 12.02 -43.89
C ASN A 769 1.95 12.93 -42.91
N LEU A 770 2.26 12.72 -41.63
CA LEU A 770 1.96 13.68 -40.58
C LEU A 770 3.10 14.69 -40.45
N ARG A 771 2.77 15.98 -40.43
CA ARG A 771 3.73 17.10 -40.33
C ARG A 771 3.38 17.95 -39.11
N ILE A 772 4.41 18.51 -38.48
CA ILE A 772 4.19 19.48 -37.41
C ILE A 772 3.54 20.75 -37.97
N GLY A 773 2.47 21.22 -37.30
CA GLY A 773 1.81 22.48 -37.66
C GLY A 773 2.58 23.70 -37.20
N SER A 774 2.23 24.84 -37.78
CA SER A 774 2.94 26.13 -37.58
C SER A 774 2.89 26.58 -36.13
N SER A 775 1.77 26.46 -35.43
CA SER A 775 1.62 26.89 -34.03
C SER A 775 2.51 26.10 -33.09
N LEU A 776 2.52 24.76 -33.20
CA LEU A 776 3.39 23.92 -32.38
C LEU A 776 4.87 24.14 -32.71
N LYS A 777 5.21 24.28 -34.02
CA LYS A 777 6.58 24.52 -34.46
C LYS A 777 7.14 25.81 -33.89
N ASN A 778 6.35 26.88 -33.86
CA ASN A 778 6.76 28.18 -33.33
C ASN A 778 6.87 28.11 -31.78
N ALA A 779 5.92 27.53 -31.09
CA ALA A 779 5.95 27.38 -29.64
C ALA A 779 7.18 26.61 -29.15
N LEU A 780 7.58 25.55 -29.88
CA LEU A 780 8.77 24.75 -29.55
C LEU A 780 10.11 25.53 -29.70
N GLN A 781 10.14 26.73 -30.29
CA GLN A 781 11.33 27.55 -30.30
C GLN A 781 11.59 28.26 -28.97
N GLU A 782 10.54 28.39 -28.13
CA GLU A 782 10.68 28.92 -26.78
C GLU A 782 11.17 27.83 -25.83
N LYS A 783 12.36 27.99 -25.26
CA LYS A 783 13.01 26.99 -24.40
C LYS A 783 12.11 26.52 -23.23
N VAL A 784 11.35 27.41 -22.65
CA VAL A 784 10.47 27.08 -21.51
C VAL A 784 9.30 26.25 -21.99
N PHE A 785 8.62 26.65 -23.08
CA PHE A 785 7.57 25.81 -23.65
C PHE A 785 8.11 24.44 -24.03
N PHE A 786 9.24 24.37 -24.69
CA PHE A 786 9.90 23.13 -25.09
C PHE A 786 10.08 22.18 -23.87
N ASN A 787 10.68 22.70 -22.80
CA ASN A 787 10.97 21.89 -21.62
C ASN A 787 9.69 21.33 -20.95
N TYR A 788 8.72 22.17 -20.65
CA TYR A 788 7.49 21.75 -19.96
C TYR A 788 6.57 20.92 -20.87
N PHE A 789 6.56 21.16 -22.15
CA PHE A 789 5.83 20.37 -23.13
C PHE A 789 6.39 18.95 -23.22
N HIS A 790 7.71 18.80 -23.41
CA HIS A 790 8.35 17.49 -23.46
C HIS A 790 8.28 16.75 -22.13
N ASP A 791 8.35 17.44 -21.01
CA ASP A 791 8.16 16.87 -19.70
C ASP A 791 6.74 16.30 -19.53
N SER A 792 5.72 17.05 -19.93
CA SER A 792 4.33 16.56 -19.88
C SER A 792 4.10 15.32 -20.76
N ILE A 793 4.75 15.24 -21.91
CA ILE A 793 4.76 14.07 -22.78
C ILE A 793 5.46 12.88 -22.11
N ALA A 794 6.66 13.11 -21.56
CA ALA A 794 7.43 12.07 -20.87
C ALA A 794 6.64 11.51 -19.67
N TYR A 795 6.04 12.37 -18.86
CA TYR A 795 5.14 11.97 -17.78
C TYR A 795 3.98 11.12 -18.29
N SER A 796 3.24 11.61 -19.28
CA SER A 796 2.03 10.94 -19.79
C SER A 796 2.32 9.54 -20.32
N LEU A 797 3.37 9.40 -21.13
CA LEU A 797 3.78 8.11 -21.68
C LEU A 797 4.28 7.16 -20.58
N SER A 798 5.09 7.66 -19.64
CA SER A 798 5.60 6.83 -18.53
C SER A 798 4.47 6.38 -17.60
N ALA A 799 3.53 7.27 -17.29
CA ALA A 799 2.35 6.94 -16.47
C ALA A 799 1.50 5.86 -17.15
N PHE A 800 1.25 5.97 -18.45
CA PHE A 800 0.52 4.96 -19.22
C PHE A 800 1.29 3.64 -19.30
N GLU A 801 2.58 3.68 -19.61
CA GLU A 801 3.44 2.48 -19.72
C GLU A 801 3.58 1.71 -18.40
N ASN A 802 3.54 2.39 -17.27
CA ASN A 802 3.53 1.74 -15.96
C ASN A 802 2.21 1.00 -15.68
N LYS A 803 1.09 1.56 -16.13
CA LYS A 803 -0.25 0.96 -15.98
C LYS A 803 -0.46 -0.23 -16.90
N ILE A 804 -0.08 -0.15 -18.18
CA ILE A 804 -0.31 -1.20 -19.18
C ILE A 804 0.45 -2.50 -18.85
N LYS A 805 1.55 -2.43 -18.11
CA LYS A 805 2.31 -3.62 -17.69
C LYS A 805 1.51 -4.56 -16.77
N ASN A 806 0.54 -4.03 -16.06
CA ASN A 806 -0.17 -4.71 -14.98
C ASN A 806 -1.67 -4.84 -15.24
N THR A 807 -2.18 -4.33 -16.36
CA THR A 807 -3.61 -4.29 -16.67
C THR A 807 -3.89 -4.66 -18.13
N ASP A 808 -5.06 -5.26 -18.35
CA ASP A 808 -5.53 -5.56 -19.71
C ASP A 808 -5.83 -4.25 -20.46
N PHE A 809 -5.26 -4.09 -21.64
CA PHE A 809 -5.60 -3.01 -22.56
C PHE A 809 -6.64 -3.53 -23.58
N VAL A 810 -7.78 -2.88 -23.64
CA VAL A 810 -8.90 -3.26 -24.51
C VAL A 810 -9.35 -2.02 -25.30
N ASP A 811 -9.03 -1.97 -26.58
CA ASP A 811 -9.49 -0.94 -27.54
C ASP A 811 -9.50 0.50 -26.97
N GLY A 812 -8.36 0.95 -26.50
CA GLY A 812 -8.14 2.31 -25.99
C GLY A 812 -8.20 2.45 -24.46
N PHE A 813 -8.79 1.48 -23.74
CA PHE A 813 -8.97 1.53 -22.29
C PHE A 813 -8.12 0.50 -21.56
N LEU A 814 -7.60 0.88 -20.41
CA LEU A 814 -6.99 -0.02 -19.43
C LEU A 814 -8.06 -0.47 -18.45
N ARG A 815 -8.25 -1.78 -18.32
CA ARG A 815 -9.26 -2.36 -17.41
C ARG A 815 -8.94 -1.97 -15.97
N TYR A 816 -9.97 -1.61 -15.20
CA TYR A 816 -9.91 -1.17 -13.80
C TYR A 816 -9.22 0.18 -13.55
N GLU A 817 -8.84 0.90 -14.62
CA GLU A 817 -8.45 2.30 -14.52
C GLU A 817 -9.65 3.24 -14.61
N LYS A 818 -9.49 4.44 -14.06
CA LYS A 818 -10.55 5.47 -14.06
C LYS A 818 -10.40 6.46 -15.21
N TYR A 819 -11.54 6.84 -15.75
CA TYR A 819 -11.66 7.80 -16.85
C TYR A 819 -12.77 8.80 -16.57
N THR A 820 -12.54 10.06 -16.92
CA THR A 820 -13.64 11.05 -16.98
C THR A 820 -14.52 10.76 -18.20
N ARG A 821 -15.77 11.16 -18.15
CA ARG A 821 -16.66 11.07 -19.35
C ARG A 821 -16.04 11.72 -20.58
N ARG A 822 -15.26 12.80 -20.39
CA ARG A 822 -14.56 13.49 -21.46
C ARG A 822 -13.51 12.59 -22.11
N ASP A 823 -12.69 11.94 -21.29
CA ASP A 823 -11.65 11.02 -21.79
C ASP A 823 -12.29 9.80 -22.46
N ILE A 824 -13.40 9.28 -21.91
CA ILE A 824 -14.13 8.15 -22.49
C ILE A 824 -14.59 8.46 -23.91
N HIS A 825 -15.32 9.57 -24.12
CA HIS A 825 -15.79 9.92 -25.45
C HIS A 825 -14.66 10.32 -26.40
N LYS A 826 -13.55 10.92 -25.84
CA LYS A 826 -12.31 11.15 -26.60
C LYS A 826 -11.73 9.85 -27.15
N ILE A 827 -11.54 8.86 -26.29
CA ILE A 827 -10.94 7.56 -26.64
C ILE A 827 -11.85 6.77 -27.61
N LEU A 828 -13.18 6.88 -27.45
CA LEU A 828 -14.18 6.31 -28.37
C LEU A 828 -14.31 7.08 -29.69
N ASN A 829 -13.43 8.03 -29.97
CA ASN A 829 -13.36 8.82 -31.19
C ASN A 829 -14.66 9.56 -31.57
N TRP A 830 -15.37 10.07 -30.55
CA TRP A 830 -16.54 10.91 -30.85
C TRP A 830 -16.07 12.22 -31.52
N PRO A 831 -16.80 12.71 -32.55
CA PRO A 831 -16.35 13.85 -33.35
C PRO A 831 -16.23 15.14 -32.54
N ILE A 832 -17.03 15.29 -31.48
CA ILE A 832 -17.03 16.48 -30.61
C ILE A 832 -17.41 16.09 -29.18
N GLU A 833 -16.85 16.78 -28.17
CA GLU A 833 -17.18 16.58 -26.75
C GLU A 833 -18.69 16.72 -26.51
N PRO A 834 -19.40 15.69 -26.00
CA PRO A 834 -20.84 15.77 -25.76
C PRO A 834 -21.14 16.57 -24.49
N ILE A 835 -22.40 17.05 -24.38
CA ILE A 835 -22.91 17.59 -23.12
C ILE A 835 -23.18 16.42 -22.18
N HIS A 836 -22.35 16.23 -21.17
CA HIS A 836 -22.39 15.06 -20.29
C HIS A 836 -23.71 14.89 -19.55
N GLN A 837 -24.44 15.97 -19.28
CA GLN A 837 -25.79 15.92 -18.68
C GLN A 837 -26.80 15.26 -19.61
N ASN A 838 -26.66 15.42 -20.93
CA ASN A 838 -27.55 14.85 -21.92
C ASN A 838 -27.27 13.36 -22.17
N VAL A 839 -26.04 12.92 -21.99
CA VAL A 839 -25.67 11.51 -22.14
C VAL A 839 -26.34 10.64 -21.05
N GLY A 840 -26.42 11.15 -19.82
CA GLY A 840 -27.03 10.41 -18.69
C GLY A 840 -26.33 9.07 -18.42
N GLY A 841 -27.12 7.98 -18.30
CA GLY A 841 -26.62 6.63 -18.00
C GLY A 841 -26.01 5.89 -19.20
N TYR A 842 -26.25 6.31 -20.43
CA TYR A 842 -25.67 5.77 -21.65
C TYR A 842 -25.87 6.72 -22.84
N GLY A 843 -25.14 6.50 -23.93
CA GLY A 843 -25.32 7.25 -25.18
C GLY A 843 -24.80 6.46 -26.35
N VAL A 844 -25.63 6.33 -27.38
CA VAL A 844 -25.24 5.73 -28.68
C VAL A 844 -24.51 6.79 -29.49
N SER A 845 -23.34 6.46 -30.04
CA SER A 845 -22.59 7.35 -30.93
C SER A 845 -23.37 7.54 -32.27
N ASP A 846 -23.12 8.67 -32.95
CA ASP A 846 -23.82 9.00 -34.19
C ASP A 846 -23.56 7.98 -35.33
N ASP A 847 -22.37 7.38 -35.32
CA ASP A 847 -21.93 6.31 -36.23
C ASP A 847 -22.43 4.92 -35.82
N LYS A 848 -23.03 4.80 -34.62
CA LYS A 848 -23.50 3.54 -34.00
C LYS A 848 -22.40 2.50 -33.75
N GLU A 849 -21.11 2.90 -33.68
CA GLU A 849 -20.02 1.99 -33.40
C GLU A 849 -19.87 1.69 -31.91
N ASN A 850 -20.33 2.60 -31.04
CA ASN A 850 -20.18 2.42 -29.59
C ASN A 850 -21.33 3.07 -28.78
N CYS A 851 -21.58 2.49 -27.61
CA CYS A 851 -22.53 3.01 -26.63
C CYS A 851 -21.96 2.83 -25.21
N PRO A 852 -21.18 3.79 -24.70
CA PRO A 852 -20.68 3.74 -23.32
C PRO A 852 -21.83 3.74 -22.30
N ILE A 853 -21.77 2.80 -21.36
CA ILE A 853 -22.74 2.61 -20.29
C ILE A 853 -22.13 3.08 -18.98
N TYR A 854 -22.82 3.97 -18.26
CA TYR A 854 -22.39 4.57 -17.00
C TYR A 854 -23.27 4.14 -15.85
N VAL A 855 -22.69 3.51 -14.84
CA VAL A 855 -23.37 3.06 -13.62
C VAL A 855 -22.75 3.73 -12.40
N THR A 856 -23.61 4.35 -11.56
CA THR A 856 -23.27 4.73 -10.19
C THR A 856 -23.96 3.74 -9.28
N TYR A 857 -23.19 2.93 -8.56
CA TYR A 857 -23.69 1.77 -7.83
C TYR A 857 -24.52 2.16 -6.62
N LYS A 858 -23.98 3.01 -5.74
CA LYS A 858 -24.70 3.61 -4.62
C LYS A 858 -25.08 5.05 -4.97
N LYS A 859 -26.36 5.30 -5.18
CA LYS A 859 -26.87 6.65 -5.49
C LYS A 859 -27.27 7.35 -4.20
N SER A 860 -26.93 8.64 -4.04
CA SER A 860 -27.31 9.40 -2.86
C SER A 860 -28.82 9.47 -2.67
N GLU A 861 -29.29 9.59 -1.44
CA GLU A 861 -30.73 9.69 -1.14
C GLU A 861 -31.39 10.93 -1.75
N ASP A 862 -30.61 11.99 -1.99
CA ASP A 862 -31.05 13.28 -2.55
C ASP A 862 -31.20 13.30 -4.07
N ILE A 863 -30.78 12.23 -4.75
CA ILE A 863 -30.94 12.18 -6.22
C ILE A 863 -32.42 12.13 -6.59
N ALA A 864 -32.79 12.90 -7.63
CA ALA A 864 -34.13 12.91 -8.19
C ALA A 864 -34.60 11.47 -8.41
N TYR A 865 -35.81 11.15 -7.93
CA TYR A 865 -36.42 9.84 -8.00
C TYR A 865 -36.36 9.21 -9.40
N THR A 866 -36.30 10.06 -10.41
CA THR A 866 -36.18 9.71 -11.82
C THR A 866 -34.89 8.99 -12.21
N SER A 867 -33.88 8.95 -11.31
CA SER A 867 -32.59 8.32 -11.54
C SER A 867 -32.29 7.16 -10.55
N LYS A 868 -33.26 6.80 -9.72
CA LYS A 868 -33.14 5.74 -8.69
C LYS A 868 -33.37 4.33 -9.24
N TYR A 869 -32.72 3.97 -10.37
CA TYR A 869 -32.63 2.54 -10.73
C TYR A 869 -31.51 1.91 -9.91
N GLU A 870 -31.72 0.70 -9.46
CA GLU A 870 -30.70 -0.08 -8.80
C GLU A 870 -30.04 -1.02 -9.81
N ASP A 871 -29.21 -0.46 -10.71
CA ASP A 871 -28.30 -1.29 -11.49
C ASP A 871 -27.43 -2.07 -10.51
N LYS A 872 -27.35 -3.40 -10.66
CA LYS A 872 -26.60 -4.22 -9.70
C LYS A 872 -25.89 -5.39 -10.36
N PHE A 873 -24.73 -5.71 -9.86
CA PHE A 873 -24.07 -6.94 -10.19
C PHE A 873 -24.76 -8.12 -9.48
N LEU A 874 -25.21 -9.10 -10.25
CA LEU A 874 -25.74 -10.36 -9.73
C LEU A 874 -24.61 -11.31 -9.34
N ASN A 875 -23.49 -11.21 -10.02
CA ASN A 875 -22.22 -11.86 -9.76
C ASN A 875 -21.09 -11.09 -10.46
N LYS A 876 -19.86 -11.57 -10.40
CA LYS A 876 -18.69 -10.90 -11.01
C LYS A 876 -18.76 -10.68 -12.52
N LYS A 877 -19.66 -11.35 -13.22
CA LYS A 877 -19.78 -11.29 -14.69
C LYS A 877 -21.10 -10.72 -15.15
N THR A 878 -22.14 -10.77 -14.34
CA THR A 878 -23.51 -10.46 -14.73
C THR A 878 -23.99 -9.17 -14.10
N LEU A 879 -24.33 -8.20 -14.93
CA LEU A 879 -24.95 -6.93 -14.54
C LEU A 879 -26.44 -6.96 -14.85
N GLU A 880 -27.29 -6.68 -13.87
CA GLU A 880 -28.69 -6.32 -14.07
C GLU A 880 -28.76 -4.80 -14.28
N TRP A 881 -29.19 -4.38 -15.45
CA TRP A 881 -29.14 -2.99 -15.89
C TRP A 881 -30.52 -2.49 -16.38
N PHE A 882 -30.74 -1.17 -16.26
CA PHE A 882 -31.99 -0.50 -16.64
C PHE A 882 -31.76 0.61 -17.66
N SER A 883 -32.63 0.69 -18.66
CA SER A 883 -32.64 1.77 -19.65
C SER A 883 -33.03 3.12 -19.01
N LYS A 884 -32.89 4.20 -19.77
CA LYS A 884 -33.46 5.51 -19.42
C LYS A 884 -34.98 5.42 -19.30
N GLN A 885 -35.56 6.37 -18.58
CA GLN A 885 -37.03 6.49 -18.46
C GLN A 885 -37.68 6.73 -19.81
N LYS A 886 -38.98 6.40 -19.90
CA LYS A 886 -39.80 6.50 -21.10
C LYS A 886 -39.22 5.68 -22.24
N ARG A 887 -38.59 4.57 -21.94
CA ARG A 887 -38.09 3.61 -22.91
C ARG A 887 -38.93 2.33 -22.88
N THR A 888 -39.16 1.78 -24.06
CA THR A 888 -39.77 0.48 -24.27
C THR A 888 -38.83 -0.38 -25.10
N LEU A 889 -39.12 -1.65 -25.23
CA LEU A 889 -38.37 -2.53 -26.12
C LEU A 889 -38.33 -2.03 -27.59
N GLN A 890 -39.28 -1.19 -28.01
CA GLN A 890 -39.34 -0.62 -29.34
C GLN A 890 -38.61 0.72 -29.50
N SER A 891 -38.02 1.25 -28.41
CA SER A 891 -37.26 2.50 -28.49
C SER A 891 -35.97 2.31 -29.29
N ASN A 892 -35.62 3.25 -30.17
CA ASN A 892 -34.51 3.11 -31.12
C ASN A 892 -33.18 2.86 -30.39
N ASP A 893 -32.86 3.63 -29.34
CA ASP A 893 -31.66 3.49 -28.55
C ASP A 893 -31.59 2.13 -27.82
N VAL A 894 -32.74 1.61 -27.37
CA VAL A 894 -32.84 0.29 -26.73
C VAL A 894 -32.65 -0.82 -27.76
N GLN A 895 -33.25 -0.69 -28.95
CA GLN A 895 -33.05 -1.66 -30.03
C GLN A 895 -31.60 -1.73 -30.51
N GLU A 896 -30.91 -0.59 -30.62
CA GLU A 896 -29.47 -0.58 -30.93
C GLU A 896 -28.65 -1.34 -29.89
N ILE A 897 -28.94 -1.13 -28.60
CA ILE A 897 -28.25 -1.86 -27.51
C ILE A 897 -28.57 -3.36 -27.58
N ILE A 898 -29.83 -3.77 -27.79
CA ILE A 898 -30.22 -5.19 -27.87
C ILE A 898 -29.53 -5.89 -29.03
N ASN A 899 -29.39 -5.21 -30.16
CA ASN A 899 -28.79 -5.74 -31.37
C ASN A 899 -27.29 -5.39 -31.52
N SER A 900 -26.65 -4.90 -30.46
CA SER A 900 -25.25 -4.44 -30.45
C SER A 900 -24.28 -5.47 -31.03
N LYS A 901 -24.46 -6.74 -30.65
CA LYS A 901 -23.61 -7.84 -31.16
C LYS A 901 -23.77 -8.06 -32.67
N ASP A 902 -25.03 -7.99 -33.17
CA ASP A 902 -25.32 -8.17 -34.60
C ASP A 902 -24.79 -6.98 -35.43
N ASN A 903 -24.79 -5.78 -34.83
CA ASN A 903 -24.35 -4.54 -35.45
C ASN A 903 -22.87 -4.21 -35.22
N ASN A 904 -22.12 -5.08 -34.56
CA ASN A 904 -20.70 -4.85 -34.10
C ASN A 904 -20.53 -3.57 -33.26
N MET A 905 -21.60 -3.14 -32.55
CA MET A 905 -21.53 -1.98 -31.67
C MET A 905 -20.94 -2.37 -30.29
N ARG A 906 -19.91 -1.67 -29.85
CA ARG A 906 -19.31 -1.88 -28.52
C ARG A 906 -20.20 -1.28 -27.42
N LEU A 907 -20.28 -2.00 -26.27
CA LEU A 907 -20.98 -1.54 -25.07
C LEU A 907 -19.98 -1.46 -23.89
N PRO A 908 -19.03 -0.51 -23.87
CA PRO A 908 -18.06 -0.42 -22.79
C PRO A 908 -18.73 0.04 -21.49
N LEU A 909 -18.47 -0.70 -20.40
CA LEU A 909 -19.06 -0.45 -19.07
C LEU A 909 -18.13 0.40 -18.19
N PHE A 910 -18.67 1.49 -17.69
CA PHE A 910 -18.00 2.42 -16.79
C PHE A 910 -18.78 2.52 -15.47
N VAL A 911 -18.13 2.16 -14.35
CA VAL A 911 -18.79 2.09 -13.04
C VAL A 911 -18.07 2.95 -12.02
N LYS A 912 -18.80 3.64 -11.17
CA LYS A 912 -18.29 4.21 -9.91
C LYS A 912 -19.15 3.73 -8.75
N LYS A 913 -18.57 3.62 -7.56
CA LYS A 913 -19.25 3.15 -6.37
C LYS A 913 -20.36 4.12 -5.94
N ASP A 914 -19.99 5.38 -5.78
CA ASP A 914 -20.89 6.45 -5.34
C ASP A 914 -20.48 7.81 -5.94
N ASP A 915 -21.27 8.84 -5.68
CA ASP A 915 -21.01 10.19 -6.19
C ASP A 915 -19.83 10.89 -5.46
N ASP A 916 -19.48 10.45 -4.25
CA ASP A 916 -18.36 11.00 -3.48
C ASP A 916 -17.00 10.61 -4.07
N GLU A 917 -16.96 9.60 -4.95
CA GLU A 917 -15.75 9.24 -5.69
C GLU A 917 -15.31 10.28 -6.74
N GLY A 918 -16.14 11.25 -7.04
CA GLY A 918 -15.84 12.29 -8.02
C GLY A 918 -16.45 12.04 -9.39
N LYS A 919 -15.75 12.52 -10.45
CA LYS A 919 -16.29 12.53 -11.83
C LYS A 919 -15.84 11.36 -12.70
N GLU A 920 -14.96 10.52 -12.18
CA GLU A 920 -14.29 9.44 -12.91
C GLU A 920 -14.99 8.10 -12.66
N PHE A 921 -14.94 7.21 -13.65
CA PHE A 921 -15.53 5.87 -13.62
C PHE A 921 -14.49 4.82 -13.96
N TYR A 922 -14.53 3.67 -13.27
CA TYR A 922 -13.72 2.50 -13.62
C TYR A 922 -14.22 1.88 -14.92
N TYR A 923 -13.33 1.66 -15.89
CA TYR A 923 -13.62 0.81 -17.02
C TYR A 923 -13.55 -0.67 -16.60
N LEU A 924 -14.65 -1.40 -16.77
CA LEU A 924 -14.74 -2.79 -16.30
C LEU A 924 -14.66 -3.83 -17.42
N GLY A 925 -14.78 -3.42 -18.67
CA GLY A 925 -14.82 -4.26 -19.85
C GLY A 925 -16.03 -3.96 -20.71
N ASP A 926 -16.24 -4.74 -21.77
CA ASP A 926 -17.36 -4.59 -22.68
C ASP A 926 -18.51 -5.54 -22.30
N LEU A 927 -19.73 -5.10 -22.53
CA LEU A 927 -20.96 -5.84 -22.21
C LEU A 927 -21.56 -6.51 -23.43
N GLU A 928 -22.17 -7.68 -23.19
CA GLU A 928 -23.03 -8.37 -24.13
C GLU A 928 -24.44 -8.52 -23.54
N VAL A 929 -25.48 -8.23 -24.33
CA VAL A 929 -26.88 -8.28 -23.89
C VAL A 929 -27.43 -9.70 -23.98
N ASP A 930 -28.08 -10.16 -22.91
CA ASP A 930 -28.85 -11.41 -22.92
C ASP A 930 -30.25 -11.17 -23.52
N LYS A 931 -30.41 -11.55 -24.80
CA LYS A 931 -31.68 -11.38 -25.51
C LYS A 931 -32.86 -12.18 -24.93
N ASN A 932 -32.57 -13.19 -24.06
CA ASN A 932 -33.62 -13.98 -23.41
C ASN A 932 -34.12 -13.37 -22.08
N CYS A 933 -33.45 -12.34 -21.58
CA CYS A 933 -33.76 -11.72 -20.30
C CYS A 933 -34.16 -10.24 -20.44
N LEU A 934 -35.05 -9.92 -21.38
CA LEU A 934 -35.53 -8.57 -21.63
C LEU A 934 -36.92 -8.39 -21.03
N VAL A 935 -37.15 -7.38 -20.18
CA VAL A 935 -38.43 -7.15 -19.50
C VAL A 935 -38.75 -5.67 -19.50
N GLU A 936 -39.92 -5.31 -20.04
CA GLU A 936 -40.52 -3.98 -19.80
C GLU A 936 -41.08 -3.92 -18.38
N THR A 937 -40.75 -2.89 -17.64
CA THR A 937 -41.21 -2.67 -16.28
C THR A 937 -41.52 -1.19 -16.05
N PHE A 938 -41.97 -0.86 -14.84
CA PHE A 938 -42.29 0.52 -14.47
C PHE A 938 -41.46 0.92 -13.25
N ILE A 939 -41.02 2.16 -13.27
CA ILE A 939 -40.54 2.81 -12.06
C ILE A 939 -41.56 3.81 -11.57
N THR A 940 -41.96 3.71 -10.30
CA THR A 940 -43.01 4.55 -9.72
C THR A 940 -42.43 5.57 -8.78
N ASP A 941 -42.65 6.85 -9.03
CA ASP A 941 -42.33 7.93 -8.10
C ASP A 941 -43.25 7.89 -6.88
N LYS A 942 -42.70 7.56 -5.71
CA LYS A 942 -43.44 7.49 -4.44
C LYS A 942 -44.00 8.84 -4.01
N LYS A 943 -43.40 9.97 -4.43
CA LYS A 943 -43.86 11.32 -4.08
C LYS A 943 -44.99 11.80 -5.00
N ASN A 944 -44.86 11.53 -6.31
CA ASN A 944 -45.79 12.07 -7.33
C ASN A 944 -46.75 11.02 -7.90
N LYS A 945 -46.66 9.73 -7.48
CA LYS A 945 -47.45 8.60 -7.98
C LYS A 945 -47.40 8.44 -9.54
N LYS A 946 -46.35 8.96 -10.16
CA LYS A 946 -46.13 8.84 -11.61
C LYS A 946 -45.31 7.61 -11.90
N SER A 947 -45.81 6.73 -12.78
CA SER A 947 -45.06 5.54 -13.24
C SER A 947 -44.55 5.77 -14.65
N GLU A 948 -43.24 5.55 -14.85
CA GLU A 948 -42.58 5.69 -16.15
C GLU A 948 -42.08 4.32 -16.60
N LYS A 949 -42.20 4.03 -17.91
CA LYS A 949 -41.70 2.78 -18.49
C LYS A 949 -40.18 2.77 -18.56
N ILE A 950 -39.58 1.63 -18.26
CA ILE A 950 -38.18 1.34 -18.43
C ILE A 950 -38.02 -0.09 -18.92
N VAL A 951 -36.85 -0.39 -19.52
CA VAL A 951 -36.47 -1.74 -19.93
C VAL A 951 -35.39 -2.24 -19.01
N LYS A 952 -35.64 -3.40 -18.44
CA LYS A 952 -34.68 -4.15 -17.61
C LYS A 952 -34.05 -5.23 -18.45
N MET A 953 -32.72 -5.39 -18.38
CA MET A 953 -32.00 -6.44 -19.10
C MET A 953 -30.82 -6.96 -18.28
N LYS A 954 -30.41 -8.19 -18.53
CA LYS A 954 -29.19 -8.76 -18.07
C LYS A 954 -28.11 -8.59 -19.13
N MET A 955 -26.92 -8.22 -18.67
CA MET A 955 -25.75 -8.06 -19.53
C MET A 955 -24.57 -8.80 -18.93
N TYR A 956 -23.74 -9.37 -19.77
CA TYR A 956 -22.55 -10.13 -19.39
C TYR A 956 -21.29 -9.37 -19.77
N LEU A 957 -20.38 -9.22 -18.81
CA LEU A 957 -19.04 -8.72 -19.09
C LEU A 957 -18.25 -9.74 -19.94
N ASP A 958 -17.39 -9.24 -20.81
CA ASP A 958 -16.42 -10.03 -21.56
C ASP A 958 -15.54 -10.91 -20.66
N LYS A 959 -15.10 -10.36 -19.52
CA LYS A 959 -14.35 -11.08 -18.48
C LYS A 959 -14.97 -10.78 -17.10
N PRO A 960 -14.95 -11.76 -16.16
CA PRO A 960 -15.40 -11.51 -14.80
C PRO A 960 -14.51 -10.50 -14.08
N LEU A 961 -15.09 -9.75 -13.14
CA LEU A 961 -14.39 -8.77 -12.33
C LEU A 961 -13.41 -9.43 -11.37
N GLU A 962 -12.30 -8.75 -11.10
CA GLU A 962 -11.43 -9.11 -10.00
C GLU A 962 -12.16 -9.01 -8.66
N GLU A 963 -11.87 -9.94 -7.76
CA GLU A 963 -12.52 -10.09 -6.46
C GLU A 963 -12.51 -8.80 -5.65
N ASN A 964 -11.34 -8.19 -5.51
CA ASN A 964 -11.18 -7.00 -4.68
C ASN A 964 -11.99 -5.82 -5.21
N LEU A 965 -11.99 -5.59 -6.52
CA LEU A 965 -12.78 -4.51 -7.12
C LEU A 965 -14.28 -4.80 -7.04
N TYR A 966 -14.67 -6.06 -7.28
CA TYR A 966 -16.07 -6.48 -7.14
C TYR A 966 -16.58 -6.20 -5.72
N LYS A 967 -15.88 -6.70 -4.69
CA LYS A 967 -16.23 -6.43 -3.29
C LYS A 967 -16.25 -4.93 -2.96
N TYR A 968 -15.30 -4.18 -3.51
CA TYR A 968 -15.27 -2.73 -3.32
C TYR A 968 -16.52 -2.04 -3.86
N LEU A 969 -16.97 -2.43 -5.05
CA LEU A 969 -18.13 -1.82 -5.70
C LEU A 969 -19.45 -2.17 -5.02
N ILE A 970 -19.62 -3.43 -4.59
CA ILE A 970 -20.90 -3.90 -4.01
C ILE A 970 -21.08 -3.56 -2.54
N ASN A 971 -20.00 -3.46 -1.77
CA ASN A 971 -20.00 -3.13 -0.33
C ASN A 971 -19.82 -1.63 -0.11
#